data_fcff5a2357410135f1adfbefc3c44072
#
_entry.id   fcff5a2357410135f1adfbefc3c44072
#
_cell.length_a   1.000
_cell.length_b   1.000
_cell.length_c   1.000
_cell.angle_alpha   90.00
_cell.angle_beta   90.00
_cell.angle_gamma   90.00
#
_symmetry.space_group_name_H-M   'P 1'
#
loop_
_entity.id
_entity.type
_entity.pdbx_description
1 polymer ?
#
loop_
_entity_poly.entity_id
_entity_poly.type
_entity_poly.pdbx_seq_one_letter_code
_entity_poly.pdbx_strand_id
1 'polypeptide(L)'
;MSENRIAKIAVSAANYSLDKPYDYLIPDSLSGRVVPGMRVTVPFSRGNRRSEGIVLGLSDKSEYEKLKPIELCLDKEPMLTQAQLKLALWMHDRLFCTVYEAVRAILPAGCWFNTAGARRVNDKMCEMIELAVDANEAFALAQTKRRKAPMQASLLELLCSTGRVSAREAMHFTGASRQSLNALINAGLVTAEQEEVFRRPEIWTGKLKALPTLNREQETAYSGLKKLLDEPCPEAALLCGVTGSGKTSVYIRLIDDTIKSGKCAILLVPEIALTPQMIRTFSEYFGNDVAILHSSLGVGERYDEWKRIKNGSARLAIGTRSAVFAPFENLGLVIIDEEQEDSYKSESSPRYHARDIAKYRCAKTNSLLLLGSATPDIESRYAAETGKYKLFELHERYNAMQLPSVEIVDMKKELKAGNSGELSFRLRTELEDNLSRGEQSILFINRRGANKLICCGDCGYVYKCPNCSVSLTYHSANKRLMCHYCGYTRRVDSRCPDCGGMLTFIGAGTQLIEDELHELYPDTGILRMDTDTVRTAGSHDALFEKFKNEKIPIMVGTQMVTKGLNFENVTLIGVISADQSLYCGDYRSGERTFSLITQVIGRSGRGSKPGRAIIQTFTPQNELIRLAAAQDYDGFYKTELSLRRLQNTPPFADIIAITATGAVESAVIKCCADICTVLKASIGARDDVRILGPAPLPVVRVNNRYRYRVNICCNADKQLRELVSSVLIRCAGSGKYRGVSVFADNNPSD
;
A
#
# COMPACT_ATOMS: atom_id res chain seq x y z
N MET A 1 -31.79 -29.00 21.89
CA MET A 1 -31.23 -28.02 20.93
C MET A 1 -30.94 -28.77 19.66
N SER A 2 -31.59 -28.44 18.54
CA SER A 2 -31.27 -29.06 17.24
C SER A 2 -29.87 -28.66 16.88
N GLU A 3 -28.95 -29.62 16.77
CA GLU A 3 -27.59 -29.31 16.32
C GLU A 3 -27.65 -28.89 14.87
N ASN A 4 -27.15 -27.68 14.56
CA ASN A 4 -26.99 -27.17 13.20
C ASN A 4 -26.16 -28.15 12.39
N ARG A 5 -26.77 -28.89 11.45
CA ARG A 5 -26.10 -29.93 10.65
C ARG A 5 -25.55 -29.47 9.32
N ILE A 6 -25.75 -28.19 8.96
CA ILE A 6 -25.38 -27.64 7.65
C ILE A 6 -24.46 -26.43 7.86
N ALA A 7 -23.35 -26.41 7.12
CA ALA A 7 -22.45 -25.27 7.04
C ALA A 7 -22.57 -24.57 5.69
N LYS A 8 -22.72 -23.25 5.71
CA LYS A 8 -22.63 -22.37 4.53
C LYS A 8 -21.17 -22.01 4.31
N ILE A 9 -20.60 -22.40 3.17
CA ILE A 9 -19.15 -22.36 2.91
C ILE A 9 -18.85 -21.57 1.64
N ALA A 10 -17.92 -20.61 1.75
CA ALA A 10 -17.26 -20.00 0.59
C ALA A 10 -16.08 -20.87 0.14
N VAL A 11 -16.08 -21.33 -1.10
CA VAL A 11 -15.14 -22.34 -1.61
C VAL A 11 -14.07 -21.68 -2.48
N SER A 12 -12.80 -22.04 -2.28
CA SER A 12 -11.65 -21.49 -3.00
C SER A 12 -11.66 -21.72 -4.52
N ALA A 13 -12.30 -22.80 -4.96
CA ALA A 13 -12.40 -23.16 -6.36
C ALA A 13 -13.56 -22.48 -7.11
N ALA A 14 -14.44 -21.73 -6.40
CA ALA A 14 -15.50 -20.96 -7.01
C ALA A 14 -14.90 -19.71 -7.68
N ASN A 15 -15.22 -19.52 -8.97
CA ASN A 15 -14.95 -18.25 -9.65
C ASN A 15 -16.09 -17.27 -9.41
N TYR A 16 -15.92 -16.01 -9.77
CA TYR A 16 -16.92 -14.96 -9.51
C TYR A 16 -18.33 -15.28 -10.04
N SER A 17 -18.43 -15.98 -11.17
CA SER A 17 -19.73 -16.37 -11.74
C SER A 17 -20.45 -17.48 -10.99
N LEU A 18 -19.74 -18.21 -10.15
CA LEU A 18 -20.25 -19.33 -9.35
C LEU A 18 -20.17 -19.01 -7.85
N ASP A 19 -19.78 -17.79 -7.48
CA ASP A 19 -19.59 -17.44 -6.08
C ASP A 19 -20.90 -17.23 -5.36
N LYS A 20 -21.17 -18.17 -4.46
CA LYS A 20 -22.26 -18.13 -3.50
C LYS A 20 -21.88 -18.99 -2.30
N PRO A 21 -22.51 -18.81 -1.14
CA PRO A 21 -22.39 -19.76 -0.06
C PRO A 21 -22.93 -21.13 -0.51
N TYR A 22 -22.11 -22.18 -0.39
CA TYR A 22 -22.49 -23.56 -0.68
C TYR A 22 -22.84 -24.29 0.61
N ASP A 23 -23.94 -25.06 0.58
CA ASP A 23 -24.38 -25.85 1.72
C ASP A 23 -23.65 -27.18 1.75
N TYR A 24 -23.06 -27.52 2.90
CA TYR A 24 -22.37 -28.77 3.16
C TYR A 24 -22.89 -29.39 4.46
N LEU A 25 -22.98 -30.72 4.48
CA LEU A 25 -23.35 -31.49 5.66
C LEU A 25 -22.14 -31.50 6.64
N ILE A 26 -22.41 -31.25 7.92
CA ILE A 26 -21.44 -31.46 9.00
C ILE A 26 -21.55 -32.90 9.47
N PRO A 27 -20.53 -33.75 9.27
CA PRO A 27 -20.53 -35.12 9.78
C PRO A 27 -20.58 -35.16 11.30
N ASP A 28 -21.15 -36.22 11.88
CA ASP A 28 -21.22 -36.38 13.35
C ASP A 28 -19.85 -36.32 14.02
N SER A 29 -18.80 -36.81 13.35
CA SER A 29 -17.40 -36.72 13.82
C SER A 29 -16.84 -35.27 13.93
N LEU A 30 -17.47 -34.29 13.27
CA LEU A 30 -17.12 -32.89 13.27
C LEU A 30 -18.19 -32.02 13.94
N SER A 31 -19.25 -32.61 14.47
CA SER A 31 -20.32 -31.93 15.20
C SER A 31 -19.73 -31.20 16.43
N GLY A 32 -20.17 -29.95 16.65
CA GLY A 32 -19.65 -29.07 17.71
C GLY A 32 -18.26 -28.51 17.47
N ARG A 33 -17.50 -29.02 16.46
CA ARG A 33 -16.15 -28.52 16.13
C ARG A 33 -16.15 -27.51 15.00
N VAL A 34 -17.08 -27.59 14.07
CA VAL A 34 -17.18 -26.68 12.93
C VAL A 34 -17.99 -25.45 13.33
N VAL A 35 -17.34 -24.29 13.34
CA VAL A 35 -17.97 -22.99 13.65
C VAL A 35 -17.61 -21.94 12.60
N PRO A 36 -18.40 -20.85 12.47
CA PRO A 36 -18.10 -19.78 11.52
C PRO A 36 -16.70 -19.20 11.73
N GLY A 37 -16.00 -18.93 10.61
CA GLY A 37 -14.63 -18.43 10.62
C GLY A 37 -13.55 -19.52 10.54
N MET A 38 -13.93 -20.80 10.60
CA MET A 38 -13.01 -21.92 10.40
C MET A 38 -12.78 -22.25 8.94
N ARG A 39 -11.59 -22.77 8.64
CA ARG A 39 -11.27 -23.35 7.34
C ARG A 39 -11.56 -24.84 7.34
N VAL A 40 -12.12 -25.28 6.25
CA VAL A 40 -12.51 -26.68 6.06
C VAL A 40 -12.06 -27.16 4.68
N THR A 41 -11.97 -28.46 4.52
CA THR A 41 -11.80 -29.07 3.20
C THR A 41 -13.12 -29.72 2.76
N VAL A 42 -13.52 -29.41 1.54
CA VAL A 42 -14.78 -29.87 0.95
C VAL A 42 -14.59 -30.41 -0.46
N PRO A 43 -15.40 -31.39 -0.89
CA PRO A 43 -15.43 -31.84 -2.26
C PRO A 43 -16.22 -30.85 -3.12
N PHE A 44 -15.59 -30.27 -4.15
CA PHE A 44 -16.23 -29.27 -5.03
C PHE A 44 -16.36 -29.80 -6.47
N SER A 45 -17.37 -29.31 -7.19
CA SER A 45 -17.74 -29.67 -8.58
C SER A 45 -18.19 -31.14 -8.76
N ARG A 46 -18.54 -31.51 -10.01
CA ARG A 46 -18.96 -32.89 -10.35
C ARG A 46 -17.82 -33.91 -10.12
N GLY A 47 -16.58 -33.52 -10.26
CA GLY A 47 -15.39 -34.35 -10.06
C GLY A 47 -14.94 -34.50 -8.61
N ASN A 48 -15.70 -33.99 -7.64
CA ASN A 48 -15.35 -34.02 -6.20
C ASN A 48 -13.91 -33.57 -5.90
N ARG A 49 -13.42 -32.57 -6.64
CA ARG A 49 -12.10 -32.02 -6.41
C ARG A 49 -12.02 -31.41 -5.00
N ARG A 50 -11.08 -31.89 -4.22
CA ARG A 50 -10.83 -31.40 -2.89
C ARG A 50 -10.45 -29.90 -2.93
N SER A 51 -11.20 -29.08 -2.21
CA SER A 51 -11.04 -27.63 -2.19
C SER A 51 -11.10 -27.09 -0.77
N GLU A 52 -10.33 -26.04 -0.48
CA GLU A 52 -10.41 -25.33 0.78
C GLU A 52 -11.64 -24.43 0.77
N GLY A 53 -12.30 -24.32 1.91
CA GLY A 53 -13.45 -23.45 2.12
C GLY A 53 -13.43 -22.77 3.47
N ILE A 54 -14.20 -21.68 3.59
CA ILE A 54 -14.39 -20.91 4.82
C ILE A 54 -15.84 -21.06 5.25
N VAL A 55 -16.06 -21.45 6.50
CA VAL A 55 -17.40 -21.52 7.10
C VAL A 55 -17.89 -20.10 7.38
N LEU A 56 -18.95 -19.69 6.68
CA LEU A 56 -19.57 -18.37 6.81
C LEU A 56 -20.67 -18.36 7.88
N GLY A 57 -21.38 -19.47 8.03
CA GLY A 57 -22.48 -19.61 8.97
C GLY A 57 -22.97 -21.05 9.06
N LEU A 58 -23.82 -21.32 10.04
CA LEU A 58 -24.47 -22.61 10.24
C LEU A 58 -25.97 -22.49 10.01
N SER A 59 -26.62 -23.57 9.60
CA SER A 59 -28.06 -23.63 9.33
C SER A 59 -28.61 -25.03 9.62
N ASP A 60 -29.89 -25.12 9.95
CA ASP A 60 -30.62 -26.39 10.06
C ASP A 60 -31.33 -26.77 8.77
N LYS A 61 -31.45 -25.84 7.80
CA LYS A 61 -32.19 -26.04 6.55
C LYS A 61 -31.32 -25.74 5.34
N SER A 62 -31.48 -26.54 4.29
CA SER A 62 -30.94 -26.31 2.96
C SER A 62 -32.04 -26.40 1.92
N GLU A 63 -31.87 -25.67 0.81
CA GLU A 63 -32.70 -25.77 -0.38
C GLU A 63 -32.37 -27.01 -1.23
N TYR A 64 -31.32 -27.76 -0.89
CA TYR A 64 -30.82 -28.88 -1.63
C TYR A 64 -31.10 -30.21 -0.89
N GLU A 65 -31.68 -31.19 -1.58
CA GLU A 65 -31.98 -32.51 -1.01
C GLU A 65 -30.72 -33.34 -0.71
N LYS A 66 -29.67 -33.19 -1.53
CA LYS A 66 -28.41 -33.95 -1.39
C LYS A 66 -27.27 -33.04 -1.13
N LEU A 67 -26.69 -33.10 0.07
CA LEU A 67 -25.52 -32.34 0.48
C LEU A 67 -24.29 -33.24 0.51
N LYS A 68 -23.15 -32.66 0.10
CA LYS A 68 -21.85 -33.30 0.29
C LYS A 68 -21.34 -33.00 1.71
N PRO A 69 -20.64 -33.97 2.34
CA PRO A 69 -20.08 -33.74 3.67
C PRO A 69 -18.81 -32.89 3.63
N ILE A 70 -18.53 -32.22 4.72
CA ILE A 70 -17.20 -31.64 5.02
C ILE A 70 -16.24 -32.81 5.25
N GLU A 71 -15.07 -32.79 4.61
CA GLU A 71 -14.06 -33.85 4.75
C GLU A 71 -13.19 -33.64 6.01
N LEU A 72 -12.70 -32.44 6.22
CA LEU A 72 -11.80 -32.10 7.32
C LEU A 72 -12.07 -30.67 7.83
N CYS A 73 -11.95 -30.48 9.15
CA CYS A 73 -11.77 -29.18 9.76
C CYS A 73 -10.28 -28.93 9.93
N LEU A 74 -9.77 -27.83 9.34
CA LEU A 74 -8.34 -27.55 9.26
C LEU A 74 -7.81 -26.80 10.50
N ASP A 75 -8.69 -26.14 11.23
CA ASP A 75 -8.36 -25.29 12.36
C ASP A 75 -8.86 -25.88 13.67
N LYS A 76 -8.17 -25.58 14.77
CA LYS A 76 -8.62 -25.91 16.14
C LYS A 76 -9.55 -24.82 16.68
N GLU A 77 -9.33 -23.56 16.26
CA GLU A 77 -10.07 -22.37 16.63
C GLU A 77 -10.39 -21.52 15.39
N PRO A 78 -11.44 -20.67 15.44
CA PRO A 78 -11.77 -19.80 14.32
C PRO A 78 -10.59 -18.88 13.94
N MET A 79 -10.22 -18.91 12.67
CA MET A 79 -9.19 -18.01 12.12
C MET A 79 -9.73 -16.59 11.91
N LEU A 80 -11.02 -16.45 11.65
CA LEU A 80 -11.71 -15.20 11.41
C LEU A 80 -12.76 -14.94 12.51
N THR A 81 -12.82 -13.71 12.96
CA THR A 81 -13.89 -13.24 13.82
C THR A 81 -15.16 -12.96 13.03
N GLN A 82 -16.31 -12.84 13.71
CA GLN A 82 -17.57 -12.44 13.08
C GLN A 82 -17.49 -11.07 12.39
N ALA A 83 -16.71 -10.13 12.96
CA ALA A 83 -16.47 -8.82 12.35
C ALA A 83 -15.70 -8.94 11.01
N GLN A 84 -14.71 -9.82 10.96
CA GLN A 84 -13.94 -10.09 9.74
C GLN A 84 -14.75 -10.82 8.67
N LEU A 85 -15.64 -11.75 9.06
CA LEU A 85 -16.59 -12.37 8.12
C LEU A 85 -17.56 -11.35 7.52
N LYS A 86 -18.11 -10.44 8.34
CA LYS A 86 -18.95 -9.33 7.86
C LYS A 86 -18.18 -8.39 6.93
N LEU A 87 -16.91 -8.12 7.23
CA LEU A 87 -16.04 -7.34 6.34
C LEU A 87 -15.83 -8.06 4.99
N ALA A 88 -15.59 -9.36 4.98
CA ALA A 88 -15.42 -10.14 3.76
C ALA A 88 -16.68 -10.10 2.87
N LEU A 89 -17.86 -10.22 3.46
CA LEU A 89 -19.14 -10.09 2.75
C LEU A 89 -19.34 -8.67 2.20
N TRP A 90 -19.02 -7.65 2.99
CA TRP A 90 -19.08 -6.26 2.53
C TRP A 90 -18.10 -5.99 1.36
N MET A 91 -16.90 -6.57 1.41
CA MET A 91 -15.93 -6.49 0.31
C MET A 91 -16.45 -7.18 -0.96
N HIS A 92 -17.05 -8.36 -0.82
CA HIS A 92 -17.69 -9.06 -1.94
C HIS A 92 -18.74 -8.19 -2.63
N ASP A 93 -19.66 -7.57 -1.86
CA ASP A 93 -20.76 -6.75 -2.39
C ASP A 93 -20.28 -5.45 -3.06
N ARG A 94 -19.11 -4.95 -2.68
CA ARG A 94 -18.59 -3.65 -3.13
C ARG A 94 -17.50 -3.74 -4.18
N LEU A 95 -16.68 -4.80 -4.19
CA LEU A 95 -15.41 -4.84 -4.91
C LEU A 95 -15.37 -5.85 -6.06
N PHE A 96 -16.51 -6.44 -6.44
CA PHE A 96 -16.59 -7.42 -7.52
C PHE A 96 -15.59 -8.58 -7.39
N CYS A 97 -15.40 -9.07 -6.18
CA CYS A 97 -14.52 -10.20 -5.85
C CYS A 97 -15.33 -11.37 -5.26
N THR A 98 -14.75 -12.56 -5.21
CA THR A 98 -15.37 -13.67 -4.48
C THR A 98 -15.24 -13.47 -2.96
N VAL A 99 -16.14 -14.06 -2.18
CA VAL A 99 -16.03 -14.06 -0.71
C VAL A 99 -14.70 -14.68 -0.27
N TYR A 100 -14.28 -15.76 -0.96
CA TYR A 100 -13.00 -16.41 -0.67
C TYR A 100 -11.79 -15.51 -0.95
N GLU A 101 -11.80 -14.72 -2.05
CA GLU A 101 -10.74 -13.72 -2.32
C GLU A 101 -10.69 -12.64 -1.24
N ALA A 102 -11.84 -12.16 -0.78
CA ALA A 102 -11.92 -11.20 0.33
C ALA A 102 -11.31 -11.77 1.61
N VAL A 103 -11.67 -13.00 1.99
CA VAL A 103 -11.07 -13.68 3.15
C VAL A 103 -9.56 -13.86 2.97
N ARG A 104 -9.13 -14.22 1.76
CA ARG A 104 -7.70 -14.39 1.45
C ARG A 104 -6.89 -13.10 1.60
N ALA A 105 -7.51 -11.94 1.38
CA ALA A 105 -6.87 -10.64 1.64
C ALA A 105 -6.79 -10.31 3.14
N ILE A 106 -7.78 -10.76 3.93
CA ILE A 106 -7.83 -10.51 5.38
C ILE A 106 -6.81 -11.36 6.14
N LEU A 107 -6.59 -12.61 5.73
CA LEU A 107 -5.67 -13.53 6.39
C LEU A 107 -4.26 -13.48 5.77
N PRO A 108 -3.19 -13.53 6.57
CA PRO A 108 -1.82 -13.53 6.05
C PRO A 108 -1.50 -14.81 5.25
N ALA A 109 -0.55 -14.69 4.32
CA ALA A 109 -0.16 -15.78 3.42
C ALA A 109 0.29 -17.07 4.15
N GLY A 110 0.82 -16.97 5.37
CA GLY A 110 1.24 -18.11 6.20
C GLY A 110 0.11 -18.98 6.71
N CYS A 111 -1.13 -18.45 6.74
CA CYS A 111 -2.30 -19.22 7.17
C CYS A 111 -2.73 -20.29 6.17
N TRP A 112 -2.41 -20.13 4.86
CA TRP A 112 -2.94 -20.99 3.80
C TRP A 112 -2.18 -22.31 3.69
N PHE A 113 -2.89 -23.35 3.22
CA PHE A 113 -2.29 -24.64 2.95
C PHE A 113 -1.61 -24.67 1.58
N ASN A 114 -0.61 -25.54 1.43
CA ASN A 114 -0.04 -25.87 0.14
C ASN A 114 -0.95 -26.86 -0.61
N THR A 115 -0.63 -27.15 -1.86
CA THR A 115 -1.38 -28.10 -2.70
C THR A 115 -1.43 -29.53 -2.14
N ALA A 116 -0.52 -29.88 -1.22
CA ALA A 116 -0.47 -31.17 -0.54
C ALA A 116 -1.29 -31.20 0.76
N GLY A 117 -1.92 -30.09 1.15
CA GLY A 117 -2.74 -29.99 2.37
C GLY A 117 -1.95 -29.79 3.65
N ALA A 118 -0.65 -29.46 3.57
CA ALA A 118 0.15 -29.08 4.72
C ALA A 118 0.16 -27.55 4.90
N ARG A 119 0.18 -27.06 6.13
CA ARG A 119 0.33 -25.59 6.41
C ARG A 119 1.61 -25.07 5.77
N ARG A 120 1.56 -23.87 5.18
CA ARG A 120 2.74 -23.20 4.63
C ARG A 120 3.76 -22.84 5.69
N VAL A 121 3.29 -22.54 6.91
CA VAL A 121 4.12 -22.16 8.05
C VAL A 121 3.67 -22.95 9.26
N ASN A 122 4.61 -23.64 9.89
CA ASN A 122 4.41 -24.25 11.20
C ASN A 122 4.87 -23.30 12.30
N ASP A 123 4.26 -23.42 13.47
CA ASP A 123 4.67 -22.70 14.66
C ASP A 123 6.14 -23.05 14.96
N LYS A 124 6.95 -22.05 15.27
CA LYS A 124 8.34 -22.26 15.65
C LYS A 124 8.37 -22.61 17.12
N MET A 125 8.55 -23.90 17.41
CA MET A 125 8.70 -24.38 18.78
C MET A 125 10.15 -24.28 19.22
N CYS A 126 10.36 -23.81 20.44
CA CYS A 126 11.63 -23.78 21.12
C CYS A 126 11.48 -24.57 22.43
N GLU A 127 12.44 -25.41 22.70
CA GLU A 127 12.50 -26.13 23.96
C GLU A 127 13.08 -25.21 25.03
N MET A 128 12.27 -24.78 25.96
CA MET A 128 12.65 -23.98 27.12
C MET A 128 12.97 -24.91 28.29
N ILE A 129 14.04 -24.61 29.01
CA ILE A 129 14.49 -25.38 30.16
C ILE A 129 14.57 -24.50 31.39
N GLU A 130 14.17 -25.06 32.53
CA GLU A 130 14.25 -24.40 33.84
C GLU A 130 14.57 -25.41 34.95
N LEU A 131 14.98 -24.90 36.11
CA LEU A 131 15.22 -25.77 37.27
C LEU A 131 13.94 -26.40 37.75
N ALA A 132 13.95 -27.69 38.03
CA ALA A 132 12.87 -28.44 38.68
C ALA A 132 13.01 -28.47 40.20
N VAL A 133 14.14 -28.01 40.75
CA VAL A 133 14.50 -27.98 42.17
C VAL A 133 14.85 -26.55 42.56
N ASP A 134 14.96 -26.30 43.87
CA ASP A 134 15.34 -24.97 44.37
C ASP A 134 16.74 -24.57 43.87
N ALA A 135 16.94 -23.27 43.63
CA ALA A 135 18.19 -22.75 43.10
C ALA A 135 19.40 -23.01 43.96
N ASN A 136 19.25 -23.01 45.29
CA ASN A 136 20.32 -23.31 46.24
C ASN A 136 20.71 -24.80 46.19
N GLU A 137 19.70 -25.68 46.07
CA GLU A 137 19.93 -27.12 45.90
C GLU A 137 20.61 -27.40 44.54
N ALA A 138 20.13 -26.81 43.47
CA ALA A 138 20.74 -26.92 42.14
C ALA A 138 22.18 -26.45 42.15
N PHE A 139 22.51 -25.35 42.81
CA PHE A 139 23.85 -24.82 42.94
C PHE A 139 24.76 -25.75 43.75
N ALA A 140 24.31 -26.31 44.87
CA ALA A 140 25.04 -27.29 45.69
C ALA A 140 25.36 -28.55 44.85
N LEU A 141 24.38 -29.05 44.08
CA LEU A 141 24.56 -30.17 43.15
C LEU A 141 25.59 -29.85 42.01
N ALA A 142 25.56 -28.63 41.50
CA ALA A 142 26.53 -28.18 40.52
C ALA A 142 27.97 -28.26 41.04
N GLN A 143 28.19 -27.81 42.29
CA GLN A 143 29.52 -27.90 42.94
C GLN A 143 29.99 -29.34 43.09
N THR A 144 29.11 -30.26 43.46
CA THR A 144 29.46 -31.69 43.56
C THR A 144 29.77 -32.35 42.22
N LYS A 145 29.06 -31.93 41.16
CA LYS A 145 29.21 -32.43 39.78
C LYS A 145 30.41 -31.83 39.03
N ARG A 146 30.99 -30.75 39.52
CA ARG A 146 32.05 -29.97 38.81
C ARG A 146 33.26 -30.80 38.38
N ARG A 147 33.66 -31.81 39.18
CA ARG A 147 34.80 -32.72 38.86
C ARG A 147 34.39 -33.88 37.94
N LYS A 148 33.17 -34.45 38.12
CA LYS A 148 32.75 -35.67 37.42
C LYS A 148 31.96 -35.42 36.14
N ALA A 149 31.19 -34.32 36.07
CA ALA A 149 30.33 -33.94 34.98
C ALA A 149 30.31 -32.41 34.78
N PRO A 150 31.43 -31.80 34.38
CA PRO A 150 31.58 -30.33 34.35
C PRO A 150 30.50 -29.63 33.49
N MET A 151 30.08 -30.22 32.37
CA MET A 151 29.05 -29.63 31.49
C MET A 151 27.67 -29.62 32.14
N GLN A 152 27.32 -30.64 32.97
CA GLN A 152 26.09 -30.64 33.76
C GLN A 152 26.12 -29.57 34.86
N ALA A 153 27.29 -29.40 35.49
CA ALA A 153 27.50 -28.36 36.50
C ALA A 153 27.29 -26.94 35.89
N SER A 154 27.92 -26.68 34.74
CA SER A 154 27.77 -25.39 34.04
C SER A 154 26.34 -25.12 33.60
N LEU A 155 25.56 -26.13 33.15
CA LEU A 155 24.14 -25.98 32.85
C LEU A 155 23.33 -25.61 34.10
N LEU A 156 23.55 -26.25 35.23
CA LEU A 156 22.85 -25.92 36.49
C LEU A 156 23.24 -24.51 36.99
N GLU A 157 24.53 -24.15 36.95
CA GLU A 157 25.02 -22.82 37.31
C GLU A 157 24.39 -21.72 36.44
N LEU A 158 24.29 -21.95 35.10
CA LEU A 158 23.61 -21.05 34.17
C LEU A 158 22.13 -20.88 34.56
N LEU A 159 21.43 -22.00 34.79
CA LEU A 159 19.99 -21.96 35.15
C LEU A 159 19.75 -21.30 36.51
N CYS A 160 20.66 -21.43 37.46
CA CYS A 160 20.59 -20.70 38.73
C CYS A 160 20.70 -19.18 38.55
N SER A 161 21.43 -18.72 37.54
CA SER A 161 21.63 -17.29 37.29
C SER A 161 20.59 -16.69 36.36
N THR A 162 20.08 -17.46 35.38
CA THR A 162 19.16 -16.98 34.33
C THR A 162 17.70 -17.37 34.59
N GLY A 163 17.45 -18.37 35.42
CA GLY A 163 16.15 -18.98 35.64
C GLY A 163 15.74 -19.86 34.45
N ARG A 164 14.97 -19.32 33.53
CA ARG A 164 14.47 -20.01 32.34
C ARG A 164 15.22 -19.58 31.08
N VAL A 165 15.66 -20.53 30.26
CA VAL A 165 16.44 -20.27 29.05
C VAL A 165 16.16 -21.34 27.98
N SER A 166 16.39 -21.04 26.68
CA SER A 166 16.26 -22.05 25.65
C SER A 166 17.36 -23.12 25.75
N ALA A 167 16.98 -24.38 25.54
CA ALA A 167 17.94 -25.50 25.56
C ALA A 167 19.12 -25.27 24.60
N ARG A 168 18.86 -24.67 23.44
CA ARG A 168 19.90 -24.35 22.44
C ARG A 168 20.89 -23.30 22.95
N GLU A 169 20.39 -22.22 23.54
CA GLU A 169 21.24 -21.17 24.12
C GLU A 169 22.03 -21.69 25.30
N ALA A 170 21.36 -22.43 26.21
CA ALA A 170 22.05 -23.05 27.36
C ALA A 170 23.19 -23.94 26.93
N MET A 171 22.97 -24.82 25.94
CA MET A 171 24.02 -25.66 25.37
C MET A 171 25.13 -24.85 24.68
N HIS A 172 24.78 -23.77 23.97
CA HIS A 172 25.76 -22.91 23.30
C HIS A 172 26.65 -22.17 24.30
N PHE A 173 26.09 -21.56 25.32
CA PHE A 173 26.84 -20.80 26.34
C PHE A 173 27.68 -21.67 27.24
N THR A 174 27.22 -22.88 27.57
CA THR A 174 27.94 -23.79 28.46
C THR A 174 28.86 -24.77 27.72
N GLY A 175 28.73 -24.92 26.40
CA GLY A 175 29.39 -25.96 25.61
C GLY A 175 28.84 -27.38 25.89
N ALA A 176 27.71 -27.49 26.59
CA ALA A 176 27.15 -28.78 26.97
C ALA A 176 26.51 -29.50 25.76
N SER A 177 26.62 -30.81 25.74
CA SER A 177 25.96 -31.66 24.74
C SER A 177 24.49 -31.93 25.10
N ARG A 178 23.69 -32.33 24.10
CA ARG A 178 22.31 -32.78 24.31
C ARG A 178 22.20 -33.92 25.32
N GLN A 179 23.18 -34.82 25.35
CA GLN A 179 23.26 -35.88 26.32
C GLN A 179 23.39 -35.38 27.77
N SER A 180 24.20 -34.34 27.99
CA SER A 180 24.36 -33.72 29.29
C SER A 180 23.07 -33.10 29.80
N LEU A 181 22.33 -32.44 28.92
CA LEU A 181 21.00 -31.86 29.23
C LEU A 181 19.96 -32.95 29.52
N ASN A 182 19.89 -33.98 28.68
CA ASN A 182 18.94 -35.09 28.88
C ASN A 182 19.23 -35.84 30.21
N ALA A 183 20.49 -35.95 30.63
CA ALA A 183 20.83 -36.56 31.92
C ALA A 183 20.32 -35.75 33.12
N LEU A 184 20.29 -34.40 33.01
CA LEU A 184 19.70 -33.54 34.04
C LEU A 184 18.16 -33.61 34.05
N ILE A 185 17.53 -33.70 32.86
CA ILE A 185 16.08 -33.88 32.74
C ILE A 185 15.69 -35.24 33.33
N ASN A 186 16.37 -36.32 32.96
CA ASN A 186 16.07 -37.66 33.48
C ASN A 186 16.31 -37.79 34.99
N ALA A 187 17.20 -36.98 35.54
CA ALA A 187 17.47 -36.91 36.99
C ALA A 187 16.44 -36.04 37.71
N GLY A 188 15.46 -35.46 37.05
CA GLY A 188 14.42 -34.58 37.60
C GLY A 188 14.96 -33.23 38.11
N LEU A 189 16.15 -32.82 37.73
CA LEU A 189 16.78 -31.56 38.13
C LEU A 189 16.41 -30.37 37.21
N VAL A 190 16.05 -30.67 35.98
CA VAL A 190 15.68 -29.70 34.95
C VAL A 190 14.36 -30.17 34.27
N THR A 191 13.42 -29.26 34.10
CA THR A 191 12.25 -29.47 33.26
C THR A 191 12.50 -28.90 31.88
N ALA A 192 11.89 -29.51 30.86
CA ALA A 192 11.94 -29.05 29.48
C ALA A 192 10.53 -28.98 28.90
N GLU A 193 10.12 -27.80 28.45
CA GLU A 193 8.82 -27.57 27.84
C GLU A 193 8.99 -27.01 26.43
N GLN A 194 8.11 -27.45 25.52
CA GLN A 194 8.04 -26.87 24.20
C GLN A 194 7.19 -25.61 24.24
N GLU A 195 7.82 -24.48 23.96
CA GLU A 195 7.15 -23.19 23.91
C GLU A 195 7.19 -22.60 22.50
N GLU A 196 6.10 -21.97 22.10
CA GLU A 196 6.08 -21.28 20.82
C GLU A 196 6.87 -19.97 20.89
N VAL A 197 7.83 -19.81 19.97
CA VAL A 197 8.66 -18.61 19.83
C VAL A 197 8.33 -17.91 18.53
N PHE A 198 7.90 -16.66 18.61
CA PHE A 198 7.60 -15.86 17.44
C PHE A 198 8.87 -15.42 16.70
N ARG A 199 8.88 -15.59 15.36
CA ARG A 199 9.85 -14.97 14.47
C ARG A 199 9.53 -13.50 14.38
N ARG A 200 10.43 -12.67 14.89
CA ARG A 200 10.23 -11.22 14.92
C ARG A 200 11.29 -10.55 14.06
N PRO A 201 10.92 -9.57 13.21
CA PRO A 201 11.90 -8.84 12.41
C PRO A 201 12.85 -8.02 13.29
N GLU A 202 12.34 -7.50 14.41
CA GLU A 202 13.13 -6.75 15.39
C GLU A 202 12.53 -6.95 16.79
N ILE A 203 13.39 -7.09 17.81
CA ILE A 203 13.01 -7.14 19.22
C ILE A 203 13.61 -5.91 19.89
N TRP A 204 12.77 -5.05 20.45
CA TRP A 204 13.23 -3.91 21.19
C TRP A 204 13.75 -4.31 22.57
N THR A 205 15.00 -3.98 22.86
CA THR A 205 15.65 -4.26 24.15
C THR A 205 16.08 -3.00 24.90
N GLY A 206 15.89 -1.80 24.28
CA GLY A 206 16.25 -0.52 24.85
C GLY A 206 15.26 0.02 25.88
N LYS A 207 15.62 1.13 26.50
CA LYS A 207 14.67 1.92 27.31
C LYS A 207 13.73 2.71 26.39
N LEU A 208 12.46 2.83 26.77
CA LEU A 208 11.49 3.64 26.05
C LEU A 208 11.85 5.12 26.16
N LYS A 209 11.68 5.83 25.05
CA LYS A 209 11.81 7.30 25.01
C LYS A 209 10.61 7.98 25.68
N ALA A 210 10.87 9.17 26.21
CA ALA A 210 9.81 10.10 26.58
C ALA A 210 9.04 10.56 25.35
N LEU A 211 7.74 10.77 25.49
CA LEU A 211 6.88 11.23 24.40
C LEU A 211 7.39 12.56 23.82
N PRO A 212 7.20 12.79 22.51
CA PRO A 212 7.68 14.02 21.87
C PRO A 212 6.95 15.25 22.44
N THR A 213 7.70 16.34 22.62
CA THR A 213 7.14 17.64 22.91
C THR A 213 6.52 18.23 21.65
N LEU A 214 5.28 18.68 21.74
CA LEU A 214 4.56 19.30 20.64
C LEU A 214 4.76 20.82 20.64
N ASN A 215 4.82 21.42 19.45
CA ASN A 215 4.72 22.87 19.31
C ASN A 215 3.26 23.31 19.45
N ARG A 216 3.00 24.63 19.40
CA ARG A 216 1.68 25.21 19.63
C ARG A 216 0.63 24.72 18.62
N GLU A 217 0.95 24.63 17.33
CA GLU A 217 0.03 24.13 16.30
C GLU A 217 -0.25 22.65 16.48
N GLN A 218 0.79 21.85 16.71
CA GLN A 218 0.68 20.42 16.95
C GLN A 218 -0.15 20.11 18.22
N GLU A 219 0.04 20.91 19.29
CA GLU A 219 -0.74 20.75 20.53
C GLU A 219 -2.21 21.09 20.31
N THR A 220 -2.51 22.12 19.51
CA THR A 220 -3.87 22.47 19.13
C THR A 220 -4.54 21.35 18.33
N ALA A 221 -3.86 20.83 17.32
CA ALA A 221 -4.35 19.71 16.50
C ALA A 221 -4.53 18.44 17.34
N TYR A 222 -3.52 18.09 18.16
CA TYR A 222 -3.57 16.95 19.06
C TYR A 222 -4.74 17.04 20.03
N SER A 223 -4.94 18.20 20.69
CA SER A 223 -6.02 18.39 21.65
C SER A 223 -7.40 18.22 21.00
N GLY A 224 -7.57 18.73 19.77
CA GLY A 224 -8.78 18.54 18.99
C GLY A 224 -9.01 17.08 18.58
N LEU A 225 -7.98 16.40 18.09
CA LEU A 225 -8.02 15.00 17.72
C LEU A 225 -8.25 14.08 18.93
N LYS A 226 -7.68 14.41 20.07
CA LYS A 226 -7.91 13.68 21.33
C LYS A 226 -9.37 13.77 21.77
N LYS A 227 -10.01 14.93 21.65
CA LYS A 227 -11.44 15.06 21.94
C LYS A 227 -12.27 14.13 21.05
N LEU A 228 -11.95 14.06 19.74
CA LEU A 228 -12.61 13.12 18.84
C LEU A 228 -12.35 11.66 19.23
N LEU A 229 -11.12 11.31 19.61
CA LEU A 229 -10.76 9.96 20.05
C LEU A 229 -11.55 9.50 21.28
N ASP A 230 -11.87 10.44 22.17
CA ASP A 230 -12.61 10.20 23.41
C ASP A 230 -14.15 10.16 23.20
N GLU A 231 -14.65 10.53 22.00
CA GLU A 231 -16.07 10.44 21.66
C GLU A 231 -16.55 8.99 21.51
N PRO A 232 -17.80 8.68 21.92
CA PRO A 232 -18.37 7.33 21.74
C PRO A 232 -18.47 6.86 20.30
N CYS A 233 -18.67 7.79 19.34
CA CYS A 233 -18.71 7.55 17.90
C CYS A 233 -17.85 8.59 17.21
N PRO A 234 -16.52 8.41 17.15
CA PRO A 234 -15.63 9.39 16.55
C PRO A 234 -15.92 9.64 15.08
N GLU A 235 -15.95 10.90 14.68
CA GLU A 235 -15.94 11.29 13.28
C GLU A 235 -14.54 11.06 12.69
N ALA A 236 -14.47 10.80 11.37
CA ALA A 236 -13.18 10.75 10.70
C ALA A 236 -12.54 12.14 10.65
N ALA A 237 -11.21 12.19 10.71
CA ALA A 237 -10.43 13.42 10.70
C ALA A 237 -9.39 13.44 9.59
N LEU A 238 -9.09 14.63 9.07
CA LEU A 238 -8.02 14.91 8.13
C LEU A 238 -7.01 15.87 8.80
N LEU A 239 -5.77 15.44 8.93
CA LEU A 239 -4.64 16.26 9.40
C LEU A 239 -3.82 16.69 8.20
N CYS A 240 -4.03 17.91 7.73
CA CYS A 240 -3.23 18.57 6.71
C CYS A 240 -2.00 19.19 7.37
N GLY A 241 -0.81 18.98 6.81
CA GLY A 241 0.36 19.65 7.36
C GLY A 241 1.49 19.68 6.36
N VAL A 242 2.10 20.85 6.18
CA VAL A 242 3.25 21.00 5.26
C VAL A 242 4.31 19.93 5.48
N THR A 243 5.12 19.68 4.45
CA THR A 243 6.20 18.70 4.55
C THR A 243 7.16 19.08 5.67
N GLY A 244 7.35 18.19 6.67
CA GLY A 244 8.18 18.47 7.84
C GLY A 244 7.46 19.21 8.97
N SER A 245 6.13 19.31 8.98
CA SER A 245 5.34 19.89 10.08
C SER A 245 5.31 19.05 11.36
N GLY A 246 5.85 17.81 11.33
CA GLY A 246 5.91 16.93 12.50
C GLY A 246 4.60 16.19 12.80
N LYS A 247 3.79 15.87 11.80
CA LYS A 247 2.58 15.01 11.93
C LYS A 247 2.84 13.76 12.75
N THR A 248 3.99 13.13 12.56
CA THR A 248 4.39 11.91 13.28
C THR A 248 4.40 12.09 14.81
N SER A 249 4.77 13.27 15.32
CA SER A 249 4.73 13.56 16.76
C SER A 249 3.30 13.56 17.30
N VAL A 250 2.34 14.07 16.52
CA VAL A 250 0.91 14.02 16.85
C VAL A 250 0.42 12.56 16.84
N TYR A 251 0.84 11.77 15.85
CA TYR A 251 0.49 10.35 15.78
C TYR A 251 0.97 9.56 17.00
N ILE A 252 2.23 9.76 17.41
CA ILE A 252 2.82 9.09 18.57
C ILE A 252 2.00 9.40 19.85
N ARG A 253 1.61 10.66 20.04
CA ARG A 253 0.78 11.05 21.21
C ARG A 253 -0.60 10.40 21.18
N LEU A 254 -1.30 10.39 20.03
CA LEU A 254 -2.61 9.75 19.89
C LEU A 254 -2.56 8.23 20.04
N ILE A 255 -1.52 7.59 19.53
CA ILE A 255 -1.29 6.15 19.71
C ILE A 255 -1.08 5.82 21.18
N ASP A 256 -0.27 6.61 21.89
CA ASP A 256 -0.03 6.43 23.32
C ASP A 256 -1.33 6.55 24.14
N ASP A 257 -2.16 7.56 23.87
CA ASP A 257 -3.47 7.70 24.52
C ASP A 257 -4.39 6.50 24.20
N THR A 258 -4.38 6.04 22.96
CA THR A 258 -5.18 4.88 22.55
C THR A 258 -4.76 3.62 23.32
N ILE A 259 -3.46 3.37 23.42
CA ILE A 259 -2.91 2.20 24.13
C ILE A 259 -3.18 2.31 25.63
N LYS A 260 -3.02 3.49 26.23
CA LYS A 260 -3.33 3.74 27.65
C LYS A 260 -4.81 3.55 27.98
N SER A 261 -5.71 3.82 27.03
CA SER A 261 -7.14 3.55 27.20
C SER A 261 -7.51 2.06 27.05
N GLY A 262 -6.52 1.16 26.87
CA GLY A 262 -6.72 -0.28 26.68
C GLY A 262 -7.19 -0.66 25.26
N LYS A 263 -7.16 0.27 24.31
CA LYS A 263 -7.50 0.03 22.90
C LYS A 263 -6.24 -0.19 22.06
N CYS A 264 -6.44 -0.62 20.82
CA CYS A 264 -5.38 -0.89 19.87
C CYS A 264 -5.37 0.12 18.71
N ALA A 265 -4.20 0.29 18.10
CA ALA A 265 -4.03 1.22 16.99
C ALA A 265 -3.43 0.55 15.75
N ILE A 266 -3.80 1.06 14.57
CA ILE A 266 -3.19 0.71 13.27
C ILE A 266 -2.61 1.98 12.67
N LEU A 267 -1.33 1.92 12.26
CA LEU A 267 -0.67 2.95 11.48
C LEU A 267 -0.33 2.38 10.10
N LEU A 268 -0.98 2.90 9.08
CA LEU A 268 -0.66 2.60 7.69
C LEU A 268 0.32 3.63 7.14
N VAL A 269 1.35 3.13 6.46
CA VAL A 269 2.34 3.96 5.78
C VAL A 269 2.57 3.43 4.37
N PRO A 270 2.96 4.27 3.39
CA PRO A 270 3.34 3.80 2.07
C PRO A 270 4.49 2.79 2.11
N GLU A 271 4.54 1.84 1.17
CA GLU A 271 5.58 0.78 1.16
C GLU A 271 7.01 1.34 1.23
N ILE A 272 7.27 2.44 0.53
CA ILE A 272 8.59 3.09 0.50
C ILE A 272 8.90 3.87 1.79
N ALA A 273 7.88 4.29 2.54
CA ALA A 273 8.06 5.01 3.81
C ALA A 273 8.27 4.08 5.01
N LEU A 274 7.96 2.79 4.87
CA LEU A 274 8.17 1.80 5.92
C LEU A 274 9.65 1.36 5.96
N THR A 275 10.50 2.28 6.38
CA THR A 275 11.94 2.05 6.52
C THR A 275 12.28 1.46 7.90
N PRO A 276 13.46 0.79 8.05
CA PRO A 276 13.95 0.35 9.36
C PRO A 276 14.04 1.50 10.36
N GLN A 277 14.39 2.71 9.91
CA GLN A 277 14.45 3.90 10.76
C GLN A 277 13.06 4.26 11.32
N MET A 278 12.02 4.21 10.50
CA MET A 278 10.65 4.47 10.95
C MET A 278 10.19 3.43 11.97
N ILE A 279 10.40 2.14 11.67
CA ILE A 279 10.09 1.04 12.59
C ILE A 279 10.80 1.25 13.92
N ARG A 280 12.09 1.56 13.89
CA ARG A 280 12.90 1.85 15.07
C ARG A 280 12.36 3.03 15.87
N THR A 281 11.97 4.12 15.17
CA THR A 281 11.39 5.31 15.83
C THR A 281 10.16 4.93 16.67
N PHE A 282 9.22 4.17 16.12
CA PHE A 282 8.04 3.77 16.88
C PHE A 282 8.37 2.72 17.96
N SER A 283 9.30 1.81 17.72
CA SER A 283 9.77 0.85 18.72
C SER A 283 10.46 1.53 19.91
N GLU A 284 11.09 2.68 19.71
CA GLU A 284 11.66 3.50 20.78
C GLU A 284 10.60 4.07 21.74
N TYR A 285 9.36 4.28 21.28
CA TYR A 285 8.25 4.78 22.12
C TYR A 285 7.39 3.65 22.67
N PHE A 286 7.14 2.60 21.89
CA PHE A 286 6.14 1.57 22.24
C PHE A 286 6.75 0.19 22.48
N GLY A 287 8.05 0.03 22.29
CA GLY A 287 8.76 -1.21 22.59
C GLY A 287 8.18 -2.42 21.85
N ASN A 288 7.92 -3.44 22.61
CA ASN A 288 7.41 -4.71 22.08
C ASN A 288 5.90 -4.73 21.78
N ASP A 289 5.18 -3.66 22.08
CA ASP A 289 3.78 -3.49 21.65
C ASP A 289 3.62 -3.30 20.13
N VAL A 290 4.71 -3.00 19.42
CA VAL A 290 4.72 -2.83 17.97
C VAL A 290 4.73 -4.20 17.27
N ALA A 291 3.82 -4.38 16.32
CA ALA A 291 3.82 -5.45 15.33
C ALA A 291 3.98 -4.87 13.93
N ILE A 292 4.79 -5.53 13.09
CA ILE A 292 5.14 -5.04 11.75
C ILE A 292 4.50 -5.92 10.69
N LEU A 293 3.78 -5.30 9.73
CA LEU A 293 3.05 -6.02 8.68
C LEU A 293 3.33 -5.43 7.29
N HIS A 294 4.24 -6.05 6.52
CA HIS A 294 4.52 -5.65 5.12
C HIS A 294 4.91 -6.83 4.23
N SER A 295 4.94 -6.58 2.92
CA SER A 295 5.18 -7.59 1.89
C SER A 295 6.59 -8.18 1.90
N SER A 296 7.61 -7.42 2.36
CA SER A 296 9.02 -7.85 2.38
C SER A 296 9.35 -8.79 3.54
N LEU A 297 8.49 -8.92 4.56
CA LEU A 297 8.66 -9.91 5.63
C LEU A 297 8.52 -11.33 5.08
N GLY A 298 9.32 -12.24 5.62
CA GLY A 298 9.17 -13.67 5.40
C GLY A 298 7.75 -14.15 5.76
N VAL A 299 7.28 -15.20 5.07
CA VAL A 299 5.91 -15.71 5.29
C VAL A 299 5.69 -16.13 6.75
N GLY A 300 6.72 -16.69 7.40
CA GLY A 300 6.70 -17.07 8.81
C GLY A 300 6.64 -15.89 9.76
N GLU A 301 7.45 -14.87 9.52
CA GLU A 301 7.44 -13.64 10.34
C GLU A 301 6.09 -12.94 10.28
N ARG A 302 5.51 -12.83 9.09
CA ARG A 302 4.19 -12.22 8.87
C ARG A 302 3.07 -12.97 9.58
N TYR A 303 3.16 -14.30 9.60
CA TYR A 303 2.24 -15.15 10.33
C TYR A 303 2.39 -14.98 11.84
N ASP A 304 3.63 -14.93 12.35
CA ASP A 304 3.92 -14.78 13.77
C ASP A 304 3.54 -13.37 14.28
N GLU A 305 3.80 -12.31 13.53
CA GLU A 305 3.34 -10.95 13.85
C GLU A 305 1.80 -10.87 13.87
N TRP A 306 1.11 -11.51 12.92
CA TRP A 306 -0.34 -11.60 12.93
C TRP A 306 -0.88 -12.33 14.18
N LYS A 307 -0.21 -13.40 14.61
CA LYS A 307 -0.56 -14.11 15.86
C LYS A 307 -0.36 -13.24 17.10
N ARG A 308 0.74 -12.49 17.16
CA ARG A 308 1.01 -11.54 18.24
C ARG A 308 -0.10 -10.49 18.39
N ILE A 309 -0.61 -10.00 17.26
CA ILE A 309 -1.76 -9.09 17.28
C ILE A 309 -3.02 -9.81 17.78
N LYS A 310 -3.29 -11.01 17.23
CA LYS A 310 -4.49 -11.78 17.57
C LYS A 310 -4.56 -12.18 19.05
N ASN A 311 -3.43 -12.51 19.65
CA ASN A 311 -3.35 -12.91 21.06
C ASN A 311 -3.16 -11.74 22.05
N GLY A 312 -3.14 -10.49 21.55
CA GLY A 312 -2.99 -9.29 22.38
C GLY A 312 -1.56 -8.97 22.83
N SER A 313 -0.53 -9.69 22.32
CA SER A 313 0.89 -9.43 22.63
C SER A 313 1.44 -8.20 21.91
N ALA A 314 0.67 -7.60 21.01
CA ALA A 314 0.97 -6.33 20.35
C ALA A 314 -0.31 -5.49 20.29
N ARG A 315 -0.19 -4.19 20.54
CA ARG A 315 -1.31 -3.24 20.58
C ARG A 315 -1.23 -2.18 19.46
N LEU A 316 -0.09 -2.09 18.78
CA LEU A 316 0.13 -1.20 17.64
C LEU A 316 0.57 -2.03 16.42
N ALA A 317 -0.20 -2.02 15.35
CA ALA A 317 0.21 -2.58 14.07
C ALA A 317 0.71 -1.46 13.16
N ILE A 318 1.95 -1.55 12.70
CA ILE A 318 2.51 -0.65 11.69
C ILE A 318 2.72 -1.44 10.41
N GLY A 319 2.28 -0.90 9.29
CA GLY A 319 2.51 -1.60 8.04
C GLY A 319 1.97 -0.89 6.82
N THR A 320 2.08 -1.58 5.69
CA THR A 320 1.60 -1.08 4.42
C THR A 320 0.10 -1.37 4.25
N ARG A 321 -0.44 -1.18 3.06
CA ARG A 321 -1.86 -1.35 2.73
C ARG A 321 -2.54 -2.55 3.42
N SER A 322 -1.89 -3.71 3.45
CA SER A 322 -2.48 -4.93 4.02
C SER A 322 -2.60 -4.93 5.55
N ALA A 323 -1.88 -4.06 6.24
CA ALA A 323 -1.98 -3.94 7.70
C ALA A 323 -3.35 -3.41 8.17
N VAL A 324 -4.15 -2.84 7.26
CA VAL A 324 -5.54 -2.48 7.53
C VAL A 324 -6.39 -3.66 8.01
N PHE A 325 -5.97 -4.90 7.73
CA PHE A 325 -6.64 -6.14 8.16
C PHE A 325 -6.10 -6.72 9.48
N ALA A 326 -5.19 -6.03 10.17
CA ALA A 326 -4.68 -6.47 11.48
C ALA A 326 -5.83 -6.92 12.40
N PRO A 327 -5.74 -8.12 13.03
CA PRO A 327 -6.89 -8.76 13.68
C PRO A 327 -7.19 -8.22 15.09
N PHE A 328 -7.12 -6.91 15.28
CA PHE A 328 -7.51 -6.28 16.53
C PHE A 328 -9.03 -6.35 16.73
N GLU A 329 -9.45 -6.82 17.90
CA GLU A 329 -10.85 -6.82 18.35
C GLU A 329 -11.23 -5.49 18.99
N ASN A 330 -10.35 -4.92 19.82
CA ASN A 330 -10.56 -3.65 20.51
C ASN A 330 -9.82 -2.50 19.81
N LEU A 331 -10.20 -2.23 18.54
CA LEU A 331 -9.62 -1.15 17.75
C LEU A 331 -10.11 0.21 18.27
N GLY A 332 -9.22 1.19 18.44
CA GLY A 332 -9.53 2.56 18.86
C GLY A 332 -9.11 3.62 17.86
N LEU A 333 -8.05 3.35 17.08
CA LEU A 333 -7.46 4.34 16.18
C LEU A 333 -6.93 3.67 14.93
N VAL A 334 -7.23 4.26 13.77
CA VAL A 334 -6.57 3.95 12.49
C VAL A 334 -5.99 5.24 11.91
N ILE A 335 -4.69 5.25 11.70
CA ILE A 335 -3.99 6.35 11.04
C ILE A 335 -3.54 5.89 9.66
N ILE A 336 -3.78 6.72 8.64
CA ILE A 336 -3.24 6.53 7.28
C ILE A 336 -2.36 7.73 6.98
N ASP A 337 -1.05 7.53 7.01
CA ASP A 337 -0.09 8.59 6.66
C ASP A 337 0.12 8.64 5.14
N GLU A 338 0.37 9.85 4.61
CA GLU A 338 0.45 10.12 3.17
C GLU A 338 -0.76 9.49 2.41
N GLU A 339 -1.98 9.80 2.87
CA GLU A 339 -3.23 9.13 2.47
C GLU A 339 -3.53 9.20 0.96
N GLN A 340 -2.93 10.17 0.25
CA GLN A 340 -3.03 10.38 -1.19
C GLN A 340 -2.25 9.36 -2.02
N GLU A 341 -1.50 8.45 -1.38
CA GLU A 341 -0.63 7.53 -2.10
C GLU A 341 -1.39 6.42 -2.82
N ASP A 342 -1.13 6.26 -4.12
CA ASP A 342 -1.73 5.22 -4.96
C ASP A 342 -1.50 3.79 -4.42
N SER A 343 -0.42 3.57 -3.64
CA SER A 343 -0.07 2.26 -3.08
C SER A 343 -1.12 1.69 -2.12
N TYR A 344 -2.01 2.53 -1.61
CA TYR A 344 -3.14 2.10 -0.78
C TYR A 344 -4.29 1.45 -1.58
N LYS A 345 -4.29 1.57 -2.90
CA LYS A 345 -5.19 0.83 -3.80
C LYS A 345 -4.58 -0.51 -4.21
N SER A 346 -5.35 -1.60 -4.15
CA SER A 346 -4.92 -2.92 -4.61
C SER A 346 -5.14 -3.07 -6.11
N GLU A 347 -4.10 -3.45 -6.85
CA GLU A 347 -4.18 -3.73 -8.29
C GLU A 347 -4.74 -5.14 -8.59
N SER A 348 -4.63 -6.06 -7.63
CA SER A 348 -5.14 -7.44 -7.73
C SER A 348 -6.45 -7.62 -6.96
N SER A 349 -7.23 -8.66 -7.32
CA SER A 349 -8.45 -9.01 -6.57
C SER A 349 -8.13 -9.45 -5.13
N PRO A 350 -8.91 -8.94 -4.17
CA PRO A 350 -9.91 -7.87 -4.25
C PRO A 350 -9.24 -6.51 -4.44
N ARG A 351 -9.79 -5.67 -5.35
CA ARG A 351 -9.27 -4.34 -5.66
C ARG A 351 -9.75 -3.30 -4.66
N TYR A 352 -9.39 -3.49 -3.39
CA TYR A 352 -9.79 -2.58 -2.31
C TYR A 352 -8.86 -1.36 -2.23
N HIS A 353 -9.39 -0.27 -1.70
CA HIS A 353 -8.59 0.84 -1.19
C HIS A 353 -8.53 0.75 0.34
N ALA A 354 -7.33 0.88 0.93
CA ALA A 354 -7.16 0.73 2.39
C ALA A 354 -8.00 1.74 3.18
N ARG A 355 -8.17 2.97 2.66
CA ARG A 355 -9.03 4.01 3.25
C ARG A 355 -10.48 3.54 3.40
N ASP A 356 -11.03 2.83 2.40
CA ASP A 356 -12.42 2.36 2.46
C ASP A 356 -12.59 1.22 3.45
N ILE A 357 -11.62 0.31 3.53
CA ILE A 357 -11.58 -0.73 4.57
C ILE A 357 -11.47 -0.11 5.96
N ALA A 358 -10.60 0.89 6.14
CA ALA A 358 -10.43 1.62 7.39
C ALA A 358 -11.73 2.32 7.80
N LYS A 359 -12.41 3.03 6.88
CA LYS A 359 -13.73 3.64 7.12
C LYS A 359 -14.75 2.63 7.62
N TYR A 360 -14.85 1.48 6.92
CA TYR A 360 -15.77 0.42 7.33
C TYR A 360 -15.44 -0.11 8.73
N ARG A 361 -14.16 -0.40 9.01
CA ARG A 361 -13.72 -0.91 10.30
C ARG A 361 -14.00 0.09 11.41
N CYS A 362 -13.55 1.33 11.25
CA CYS A 362 -13.75 2.39 12.25
C CYS A 362 -15.23 2.63 12.56
N ALA A 363 -16.10 2.65 11.53
CA ALA A 363 -17.54 2.77 11.71
C ALA A 363 -18.17 1.58 12.45
N LYS A 364 -17.56 0.37 12.39
CA LYS A 364 -18.07 -0.83 13.10
C LYS A 364 -17.52 -0.98 14.49
N THR A 365 -16.38 -0.38 14.81
CA THR A 365 -15.70 -0.47 16.11
C THR A 365 -15.77 0.83 16.91
N ASN A 366 -16.45 1.87 16.39
CA ASN A 366 -16.48 3.21 16.97
C ASN A 366 -15.06 3.73 17.25
N SER A 367 -14.22 3.69 16.22
CA SER A 367 -12.80 4.07 16.29
C SER A 367 -12.56 5.32 15.48
N LEU A 368 -11.58 6.13 15.87
CA LEU A 368 -11.15 7.29 15.10
C LEU A 368 -10.39 6.86 13.85
N LEU A 369 -10.78 7.37 12.69
CA LEU A 369 -9.99 7.35 11.46
C LEU A 369 -9.30 8.69 11.28
N LEU A 370 -7.97 8.69 11.26
CA LEU A 370 -7.13 9.86 10.99
C LEU A 370 -6.40 9.69 9.67
N LEU A 371 -6.67 10.58 8.72
CA LEU A 371 -5.96 10.69 7.46
C LEU A 371 -4.91 11.79 7.59
N GLY A 372 -3.66 11.51 7.25
CA GLY A 372 -2.57 12.49 7.32
C GLY A 372 -1.93 12.71 5.97
N SER A 373 -1.75 13.97 5.58
CA SER A 373 -1.11 14.34 4.31
C SER A 373 -0.56 15.76 4.32
N ALA A 374 0.43 16.02 3.48
CA ALA A 374 0.84 17.38 3.11
C ALA A 374 0.06 17.88 1.89
N THR A 375 -0.41 16.97 1.06
CA THR A 375 -1.17 17.20 -0.18
C THR A 375 -2.32 16.22 -0.24
N PRO A 376 -3.38 16.40 0.59
CA PRO A 376 -4.50 15.48 0.67
C PRO A 376 -5.14 15.18 -0.69
N ASP A 377 -5.72 13.98 -0.84
CA ASP A 377 -6.61 13.66 -1.96
C ASP A 377 -7.74 14.70 -2.07
N ILE A 378 -8.11 15.07 -3.29
CA ILE A 378 -9.23 15.98 -3.55
C ILE A 378 -10.52 15.45 -2.89
N GLU A 379 -10.74 14.14 -2.93
CA GLU A 379 -11.91 13.49 -2.31
C GLU A 379 -11.88 13.64 -0.77
N SER A 380 -10.72 13.50 -0.13
CA SER A 380 -10.56 13.65 1.32
C SER A 380 -10.70 15.10 1.76
N ARG A 381 -10.13 16.06 1.00
CA ARG A 381 -10.26 17.49 1.27
C ARG A 381 -11.70 17.95 1.08
N TYR A 382 -12.39 17.50 0.03
CA TYR A 382 -13.80 17.77 -0.21
C TYR A 382 -14.70 17.18 0.90
N ALA A 383 -14.37 15.98 1.39
CA ALA A 383 -15.07 15.39 2.53
C ALA A 383 -14.92 16.24 3.81
N ALA A 384 -13.75 16.86 4.00
CA ALA A 384 -13.51 17.79 5.11
C ALA A 384 -14.27 19.11 4.91
N GLU A 385 -14.27 19.70 3.72
CA GLU A 385 -15.02 20.91 3.39
C GLU A 385 -16.53 20.73 3.58
N THR A 386 -17.04 19.56 3.22
CA THR A 386 -18.49 19.22 3.38
C THR A 386 -18.86 18.74 4.78
N GLY A 387 -17.95 18.78 5.75
CA GLY A 387 -18.18 18.43 7.15
C GLY A 387 -18.26 16.92 7.43
N LYS A 388 -17.93 16.05 6.44
CA LYS A 388 -17.84 14.59 6.64
C LYS A 388 -16.60 14.17 7.42
N TYR A 389 -15.54 15.00 7.36
CA TYR A 389 -14.31 14.86 8.16
C TYR A 389 -14.07 16.13 8.96
N LYS A 390 -13.47 16.00 10.13
CA LYS A 390 -12.94 17.15 10.86
C LYS A 390 -11.56 17.51 10.32
N LEU A 391 -11.34 18.79 9.99
CA LEU A 391 -10.10 19.29 9.46
C LEU A 391 -9.22 19.84 10.57
N PHE A 392 -7.94 19.44 10.56
CA PHE A 392 -6.86 19.99 11.38
C PHE A 392 -5.70 20.38 10.48
N GLU A 393 -5.06 21.53 10.73
CA GLU A 393 -4.04 22.06 9.84
C GLU A 393 -2.76 22.41 10.64
N LEU A 394 -1.59 22.13 10.02
CA LEU A 394 -0.26 22.47 10.52
C LEU A 394 0.46 23.25 9.41
N HIS A 395 0.60 24.55 9.58
CA HIS A 395 1.13 25.45 8.55
C HIS A 395 2.64 25.63 8.64
N GLU A 396 3.23 25.39 9.81
CA GLU A 396 4.65 25.62 10.07
C GLU A 396 5.47 24.32 10.02
N ARG A 397 6.71 24.42 9.51
CA ARG A 397 7.70 23.34 9.67
C ARG A 397 8.15 23.25 11.12
N TYR A 398 8.39 22.02 11.60
CA TYR A 398 8.84 21.76 12.98
C TYR A 398 10.10 22.53 13.36
N ASN A 399 11.05 22.73 12.43
CA ASN A 399 12.31 23.45 12.63
C ASN A 399 12.23 24.96 12.27
N ALA A 400 11.05 25.52 12.04
CA ALA A 400 10.81 26.90 11.62
C ALA A 400 11.59 27.36 10.36
N MET A 401 12.12 26.44 9.56
CA MET A 401 12.83 26.74 8.31
C MET A 401 11.84 27.15 7.22
N GLN A 402 12.24 28.14 6.43
CA GLN A 402 11.46 28.58 5.27
C GLN A 402 11.31 27.47 4.21
N LEU A 403 10.24 27.54 3.46
CA LEU A 403 10.03 26.68 2.30
C LEU A 403 11.13 26.96 1.25
N PRO A 404 11.56 25.96 0.47
CA PRO A 404 12.57 26.13 -0.57
C PRO A 404 12.13 27.17 -1.61
N SER A 405 13.07 27.98 -2.10
CA SER A 405 12.82 28.82 -3.27
C SER A 405 12.72 27.99 -4.53
N VAL A 406 11.73 28.30 -5.38
CA VAL A 406 11.44 27.51 -6.59
C VAL A 406 11.50 28.40 -7.82
N GLU A 407 12.23 27.94 -8.83
CA GLU A 407 12.33 28.59 -10.15
C GLU A 407 11.77 27.67 -11.24
N ILE A 408 10.94 28.21 -12.14
CA ILE A 408 10.38 27.47 -13.28
C ILE A 408 11.18 27.86 -14.52
N VAL A 409 11.77 26.86 -15.19
CA VAL A 409 12.54 27.03 -16.42
C VAL A 409 11.71 26.60 -17.64
N ASP A 410 11.64 27.49 -18.63
CA ASP A 410 10.95 27.26 -19.91
C ASP A 410 11.87 26.53 -20.89
N MET A 411 11.69 25.21 -21.04
CA MET A 411 12.47 24.35 -21.94
C MET A 411 12.33 24.73 -23.41
N LYS A 412 11.28 25.46 -23.82
CA LYS A 412 11.15 26.00 -25.18
C LYS A 412 12.19 27.09 -25.46
N LYS A 413 12.51 27.91 -24.45
CA LYS A 413 13.56 28.93 -24.54
C LYS A 413 14.95 28.28 -24.62
N GLU A 414 15.17 27.21 -23.85
CA GLU A 414 16.38 26.41 -23.89
C GLU A 414 16.64 25.84 -25.30
N LEU A 415 15.63 25.21 -25.92
CA LEU A 415 15.70 24.70 -27.29
C LEU A 415 16.04 25.79 -28.30
N LYS A 416 15.40 26.97 -28.19
CA LYS A 416 15.67 28.13 -29.05
C LYS A 416 17.08 28.70 -28.86
N ALA A 417 17.64 28.57 -27.66
CA ALA A 417 19.01 28.95 -27.35
C ALA A 417 20.06 27.89 -27.75
N GLY A 418 19.63 26.79 -28.41
CA GLY A 418 20.51 25.72 -28.90
C GLY A 418 20.76 24.60 -27.88
N ASN A 419 20.13 24.62 -26.72
CA ASN A 419 20.22 23.55 -25.72
C ASN A 419 19.24 22.41 -26.08
N SER A 420 19.74 21.35 -26.65
CA SER A 420 18.95 20.13 -27.00
C SER A 420 19.04 19.05 -25.93
N GLY A 421 19.81 19.27 -24.84
CA GLY A 421 19.94 18.35 -23.71
C GLY A 421 18.71 18.35 -22.80
N GLU A 422 18.67 17.40 -21.89
CA GLU A 422 17.59 17.25 -20.91
C GLU A 422 17.74 18.23 -19.73
N LEU A 423 18.98 18.71 -19.48
CA LEU A 423 19.30 19.64 -18.41
C LEU A 423 19.36 21.07 -18.95
N SER A 424 18.57 21.98 -18.38
CA SER A 424 18.63 23.42 -18.72
C SER A 424 19.94 24.06 -18.29
N PHE A 425 20.37 25.12 -18.97
CA PHE A 425 21.54 25.90 -18.55
C PHE A 425 21.43 26.37 -17.10
N ARG A 426 20.22 26.78 -16.69
CA ARG A 426 19.99 27.22 -15.31
C ARG A 426 20.25 26.12 -14.29
N LEU A 427 19.73 24.89 -14.53
CA LEU A 427 19.94 23.74 -13.66
C LEU A 427 21.42 23.34 -13.61
N ARG A 428 22.13 23.37 -14.76
CA ARG A 428 23.58 23.08 -14.81
C ARG A 428 24.36 24.06 -13.93
N THR A 429 24.08 25.37 -14.02
CA THR A 429 24.71 26.38 -13.18
C THR A 429 24.48 26.12 -11.68
N GLU A 430 23.25 25.76 -11.29
CA GLU A 430 22.94 25.44 -9.88
C GLU A 430 23.62 24.16 -9.41
N LEU A 431 23.77 23.16 -10.30
CA LEU A 431 24.52 21.93 -10.00
C LEU A 431 26.01 22.23 -9.77
N GLU A 432 26.63 23.04 -10.64
CA GLU A 432 28.02 23.46 -10.49
C GLU A 432 28.26 24.22 -9.20
N ASP A 433 27.36 25.14 -8.86
CA ASP A 433 27.36 25.85 -7.57
C ASP A 433 27.26 24.89 -6.38
N ASN A 434 26.36 23.90 -6.43
CA ASN A 434 26.20 22.92 -5.37
C ASN A 434 27.45 22.04 -5.22
N LEU A 435 28.01 21.57 -6.33
CA LEU A 435 29.25 20.79 -6.34
C LEU A 435 30.40 21.56 -5.72
N SER A 436 30.54 22.86 -6.08
CA SER A 436 31.59 23.73 -5.51
C SER A 436 31.47 23.93 -4.00
N ARG A 437 30.25 23.89 -3.46
CA ARG A 437 29.96 24.01 -2.02
C ARG A 437 30.01 22.67 -1.27
N GLY A 438 30.21 21.54 -1.96
CA GLY A 438 30.16 20.22 -1.36
C GLY A 438 28.76 19.83 -0.87
N GLU A 439 27.72 20.39 -1.48
CA GLU A 439 26.31 20.13 -1.18
C GLU A 439 25.74 19.06 -2.11
N GLN A 440 24.68 18.39 -1.65
CA GLN A 440 24.06 17.30 -2.41
C GLN A 440 22.85 17.78 -3.19
N SER A 441 22.65 17.19 -4.36
CA SER A 441 21.53 17.47 -5.28
C SER A 441 20.72 16.22 -5.56
N ILE A 442 19.40 16.37 -5.70
CA ILE A 442 18.50 15.29 -6.17
C ILE A 442 17.84 15.73 -7.47
N LEU A 443 17.99 14.94 -8.52
CA LEU A 443 17.32 15.12 -9.81
C LEU A 443 16.17 14.13 -9.92
N PHE A 444 14.97 14.66 -9.95
CA PHE A 444 13.74 13.90 -9.98
C PHE A 444 13.17 13.79 -11.39
N ILE A 445 12.83 12.57 -11.80
CA ILE A 445 12.17 12.27 -13.06
C ILE A 445 10.94 11.45 -12.76
N ASN A 446 9.78 11.90 -13.21
CA ASN A 446 8.58 11.09 -13.06
C ASN A 446 8.41 10.18 -14.28
N ARG A 447 9.01 8.96 -14.23
CA ARG A 447 8.87 7.95 -15.27
C ARG A 447 7.78 6.96 -14.90
N ARG A 448 6.54 7.18 -15.35
CA ARG A 448 5.54 6.11 -15.45
C ARG A 448 5.19 5.89 -16.94
N GLY A 449 5.57 4.73 -17.50
CA GLY A 449 5.13 4.23 -18.80
C GLY A 449 6.06 4.53 -19.99
N ALA A 450 5.95 3.65 -21.01
CA ALA A 450 6.66 3.76 -22.29
C ALA A 450 6.03 4.78 -23.27
N ASN A 451 5.03 5.53 -22.83
CA ASN A 451 4.25 6.44 -23.65
C ASN A 451 4.95 7.79 -23.74
N LYS A 452 5.16 8.25 -24.98
CA LYS A 452 5.74 9.57 -25.26
C LYS A 452 4.65 10.62 -25.28
N LEU A 453 4.88 11.75 -24.63
CA LEU A 453 4.08 12.95 -24.78
C LEU A 453 4.49 13.67 -26.05
N ILE A 454 3.52 14.16 -26.82
CA ILE A 454 3.78 15.07 -27.96
C ILE A 454 3.33 16.46 -27.54
N CYS A 455 4.26 17.42 -27.60
CA CYS A 455 3.92 18.82 -27.44
C CYS A 455 4.58 19.68 -28.55
N CYS A 456 4.11 20.90 -28.69
CA CYS A 456 4.74 21.87 -29.57
C CYS A 456 5.96 22.50 -28.88
N GLY A 457 7.12 22.44 -29.52
CA GLY A 457 8.35 23.08 -29.09
C GLY A 457 8.29 24.62 -29.07
N ASP A 458 7.36 25.22 -29.82
CA ASP A 458 7.23 26.67 -29.96
C ASP A 458 6.21 27.27 -28.99
N CYS A 459 4.95 26.72 -28.93
CA CYS A 459 3.87 27.28 -28.12
C CYS A 459 3.53 26.42 -26.87
N GLY A 460 3.99 25.15 -26.80
CA GLY A 460 3.66 24.25 -25.70
C GLY A 460 2.31 23.56 -25.85
N TYR A 461 1.67 23.62 -27.03
CA TYR A 461 0.40 22.95 -27.28
C TYR A 461 0.49 21.45 -27.02
N VAL A 462 -0.49 20.90 -26.29
CA VAL A 462 -0.66 19.47 -26.02
C VAL A 462 -2.04 19.03 -26.51
N TYR A 463 -2.08 17.89 -27.20
CA TYR A 463 -3.32 17.34 -27.73
C TYR A 463 -4.29 16.90 -26.63
N LYS A 464 -5.51 17.40 -26.64
CA LYS A 464 -6.59 17.03 -25.72
C LYS A 464 -7.70 16.27 -26.43
N CYS A 465 -8.36 15.38 -25.70
CA CYS A 465 -9.54 14.65 -26.18
C CYS A 465 -10.75 15.59 -26.26
N PRO A 466 -11.45 15.69 -27.39
CA PRO A 466 -12.60 16.57 -27.53
C PRO A 466 -13.80 16.11 -26.68
N ASN A 467 -13.87 14.82 -26.30
CA ASN A 467 -14.96 14.24 -25.54
C ASN A 467 -14.74 14.25 -24.03
N CYS A 468 -13.48 14.18 -23.58
CA CYS A 468 -13.12 13.97 -22.18
C CYS A 468 -12.22 15.06 -21.61
N SER A 469 -11.71 15.98 -22.46
CA SER A 469 -10.78 17.07 -22.11
C SER A 469 -9.46 16.61 -21.46
N VAL A 470 -9.20 15.30 -21.32
CA VAL A 470 -7.90 14.75 -20.88
C VAL A 470 -6.90 14.75 -22.03
N SER A 471 -5.62 14.75 -21.73
CA SER A 471 -4.56 14.69 -22.73
C SER A 471 -4.57 13.37 -23.50
N LEU A 472 -4.25 13.43 -24.79
CA LEU A 472 -4.13 12.25 -25.63
C LEU A 472 -2.70 11.67 -25.51
N THR A 473 -2.62 10.36 -25.40
CA THR A 473 -1.34 9.62 -25.32
C THR A 473 -0.91 9.13 -26.69
N TYR A 474 0.37 9.31 -27.04
CA TYR A 474 0.91 8.81 -28.30
C TYR A 474 1.36 7.35 -28.18
N HIS A 475 0.88 6.52 -29.10
CA HIS A 475 1.24 5.12 -29.24
C HIS A 475 2.15 4.90 -30.44
N SER A 476 3.40 4.54 -30.18
CA SER A 476 4.40 4.33 -31.22
C SER A 476 4.07 3.16 -32.15
N ALA A 477 3.40 2.12 -31.66
CA ALA A 477 3.04 0.92 -32.40
C ALA A 477 2.10 1.21 -33.57
N ASN A 478 1.15 2.13 -33.42
CA ASN A 478 0.18 2.50 -34.46
C ASN A 478 0.31 3.94 -34.90
N LYS A 479 1.29 4.69 -34.38
CA LYS A 479 1.58 6.10 -34.69
C LYS A 479 0.35 7.03 -34.55
N ARG A 480 -0.49 6.77 -33.54
CA ARG A 480 -1.72 7.52 -33.26
C ARG A 480 -1.75 8.08 -31.85
N LEU A 481 -2.47 9.19 -31.70
CA LEU A 481 -2.88 9.75 -30.42
C LEU A 481 -4.20 9.08 -29.99
N MET A 482 -4.31 8.66 -28.74
CA MET A 482 -5.44 7.91 -28.22
C MET A 482 -5.89 8.43 -26.85
N CYS A 483 -7.20 8.44 -26.63
CA CYS A 483 -7.82 8.69 -25.34
C CYS A 483 -8.09 7.36 -24.62
N HIS A 484 -7.54 7.15 -23.42
CA HIS A 484 -7.75 5.93 -22.63
C HIS A 484 -9.07 5.90 -21.87
N TYR A 485 -9.86 6.99 -21.92
CA TYR A 485 -11.20 7.05 -21.32
C TYR A 485 -12.29 6.61 -22.28
N CYS A 486 -12.35 7.25 -23.47
CA CYS A 486 -13.45 7.04 -24.41
C CYS A 486 -13.03 6.30 -25.69
N GLY A 487 -11.73 6.02 -25.89
CA GLY A 487 -11.21 5.35 -27.08
C GLY A 487 -11.08 6.28 -28.31
N TYR A 488 -11.31 7.60 -28.17
CA TYR A 488 -11.08 8.53 -29.28
C TYR A 488 -9.66 8.45 -29.79
N THR A 489 -9.48 8.41 -31.11
CA THR A 489 -8.17 8.34 -31.76
C THR A 489 -8.04 9.36 -32.89
N ARG A 490 -6.84 9.96 -33.02
CA ARG A 490 -6.46 10.78 -34.18
C ARG A 490 -5.04 10.52 -34.60
N ARG A 491 -4.68 10.93 -35.83
CA ARG A 491 -3.29 10.95 -36.29
C ARG A 491 -2.58 12.17 -35.70
N VAL A 492 -1.25 12.08 -35.61
CA VAL A 492 -0.41 13.22 -35.28
C VAL A 492 -0.32 14.10 -36.53
N ASP A 493 -0.50 15.39 -36.36
CA ASP A 493 -0.33 16.35 -37.43
C ASP A 493 1.16 16.53 -37.79
N SER A 494 1.50 16.95 -38.96
CA SER A 494 2.89 17.22 -39.36
C SER A 494 3.46 18.46 -38.66
N ARG A 495 2.58 19.37 -38.27
CA ARG A 495 2.89 20.62 -37.54
C ARG A 495 1.85 20.87 -36.46
N CYS A 496 2.18 21.76 -35.55
CA CYS A 496 1.26 22.15 -34.45
C CYS A 496 -0.03 22.76 -35.04
N PRO A 497 -1.22 22.26 -34.63
CA PRO A 497 -2.49 22.81 -35.13
C PRO A 497 -2.80 24.21 -34.60
N ASP A 498 -2.09 24.67 -33.56
CA ASP A 498 -2.32 25.97 -32.92
C ASP A 498 -1.42 27.07 -33.52
N CYS A 499 -0.11 26.81 -33.68
CA CYS A 499 0.86 27.82 -34.15
C CYS A 499 1.64 27.44 -35.39
N GLY A 500 1.46 26.24 -35.95
CA GLY A 500 2.22 25.75 -37.14
C GLY A 500 3.66 25.33 -36.81
N GLY A 501 4.10 25.38 -35.56
CA GLY A 501 5.44 25.04 -35.09
C GLY A 501 5.77 23.56 -35.12
N MET A 502 7.00 23.20 -34.76
CA MET A 502 7.47 21.82 -34.71
C MET A 502 6.93 21.07 -33.51
N LEU A 503 6.47 19.83 -33.73
CA LEU A 503 6.02 18.93 -32.67
C LEU A 503 7.22 18.11 -32.15
N THR A 504 7.41 18.10 -30.85
CA THR A 504 8.51 17.44 -30.15
C THR A 504 8.00 16.30 -29.27
N PHE A 505 8.75 15.20 -29.21
CA PHE A 505 8.48 14.10 -28.31
C PHE A 505 9.20 14.34 -26.98
N ILE A 506 8.44 14.43 -25.90
CA ILE A 506 8.98 14.56 -24.55
C ILE A 506 9.03 13.20 -23.88
N GLY A 507 10.16 12.86 -23.27
CA GLY A 507 10.30 11.63 -22.52
C GLY A 507 11.73 11.22 -22.26
N ALA A 508 12.39 11.86 -21.30
CA ALA A 508 13.68 11.41 -20.77
C ALA A 508 13.52 10.18 -19.85
N GLY A 509 14.48 9.26 -19.91
CA GLY A 509 14.65 8.20 -18.93
C GLY A 509 15.78 8.53 -17.95
N THR A 510 15.79 7.88 -16.78
CA THR A 510 16.87 8.05 -15.77
C THR A 510 18.26 7.77 -16.35
N GLN A 511 18.36 6.79 -17.26
CA GLN A 511 19.61 6.45 -17.93
C GLN A 511 20.14 7.61 -18.79
N LEU A 512 19.27 8.24 -19.58
CA LEU A 512 19.66 9.35 -20.46
C LEU A 512 20.21 10.54 -19.67
N ILE A 513 19.59 10.83 -18.52
CA ILE A 513 20.05 11.88 -17.61
C ILE A 513 21.38 11.50 -16.95
N GLU A 514 21.55 10.25 -16.52
CA GLU A 514 22.79 9.74 -15.97
C GLU A 514 23.93 9.86 -16.99
N ASP A 515 23.68 9.48 -18.25
CA ASP A 515 24.65 9.58 -19.33
C ASP A 515 25.04 11.05 -19.61
N GLU A 516 24.06 11.98 -19.70
CA GLU A 516 24.31 13.43 -19.87
C GLU A 516 25.11 14.02 -18.69
N LEU A 517 24.81 13.60 -17.46
CA LEU A 517 25.55 14.05 -16.28
C LEU A 517 27.00 13.55 -16.28
N HIS A 518 27.26 12.32 -16.71
CA HIS A 518 28.62 11.79 -16.85
C HIS A 518 29.42 12.50 -17.95
N GLU A 519 28.76 12.95 -19.02
CA GLU A 519 29.41 13.76 -20.04
C GLU A 519 29.77 15.16 -19.51
N LEU A 520 28.87 15.78 -18.73
CA LEU A 520 29.07 17.12 -18.18
C LEU A 520 30.04 17.13 -16.98
N TYR A 521 29.98 16.08 -16.14
CA TYR A 521 30.71 16.00 -14.87
C TYR A 521 31.42 14.64 -14.71
N PRO A 522 32.46 14.34 -15.52
CA PRO A 522 33.07 13.01 -15.56
C PRO A 522 33.67 12.53 -14.23
N ASP A 523 34.15 13.44 -13.39
CA ASP A 523 34.77 13.12 -12.09
C ASP A 523 33.78 13.15 -10.91
N THR A 524 32.50 13.33 -11.17
CA THR A 524 31.48 13.48 -10.11
C THR A 524 30.75 12.16 -9.85
N GLY A 525 30.65 11.78 -8.59
CA GLY A 525 29.86 10.63 -8.18
C GLY A 525 28.36 10.87 -8.43
N ILE A 526 27.74 9.97 -9.19
CA ILE A 526 26.32 9.98 -9.52
C ILE A 526 25.70 8.68 -9.03
N LEU A 527 24.59 8.75 -8.30
CA LEU A 527 23.82 7.59 -7.84
C LEU A 527 22.47 7.55 -8.53
N ARG A 528 22.23 6.52 -9.34
CA ARG A 528 20.91 6.30 -9.94
C ARG A 528 20.04 5.43 -9.04
N MET A 529 18.80 5.87 -8.82
CA MET A 529 17.80 5.18 -8.02
C MET A 529 16.47 5.02 -8.78
N ASP A 530 16.32 3.87 -9.42
CA ASP A 530 15.09 3.46 -10.11
C ASP A 530 14.76 1.98 -9.81
N THR A 531 13.63 1.50 -10.34
CA THR A 531 13.16 0.13 -10.10
C THR A 531 14.18 -0.93 -10.53
N ASP A 532 14.97 -0.65 -11.56
CA ASP A 532 15.94 -1.61 -12.11
C ASP A 532 17.19 -1.67 -11.24
N THR A 533 17.70 -0.51 -10.79
CA THR A 533 18.88 -0.43 -9.90
C THR A 533 18.61 -0.98 -8.51
N VAL A 534 17.40 -0.77 -7.98
CA VAL A 534 17.03 -1.31 -6.66
C VAL A 534 16.97 -2.84 -6.65
N ARG A 535 16.48 -3.46 -7.73
CA ARG A 535 16.48 -4.94 -7.86
C ARG A 535 17.88 -5.54 -7.85
N THR A 536 18.86 -4.84 -8.41
CA THR A 536 20.25 -5.29 -8.47
C THR A 536 21.06 -4.97 -7.22
N ALA A 537 20.78 -3.87 -6.54
CA ALA A 537 21.52 -3.41 -5.36
C ALA A 537 21.02 -3.98 -4.01
N GLY A 538 19.96 -4.78 -4.03
CA GLY A 538 19.47 -5.53 -2.86
C GLY A 538 18.48 -4.81 -1.96
N SER A 539 18.52 -3.50 -1.79
CA SER A 539 17.49 -2.75 -1.07
C SER A 539 17.57 -1.24 -1.32
N HIS A 540 16.44 -0.56 -1.19
CA HIS A 540 16.35 0.90 -1.17
C HIS A 540 17.23 1.53 -0.08
N ASP A 541 17.16 0.96 1.11
CA ASP A 541 17.84 1.49 2.29
C ASP A 541 19.36 1.49 2.10
N ALA A 542 19.92 0.45 1.47
CA ALA A 542 21.36 0.38 1.20
C ALA A 542 21.83 1.49 0.26
N LEU A 543 21.05 1.83 -0.77
CA LEU A 543 21.37 2.93 -1.70
C LEU A 543 21.24 4.30 -1.00
N PHE A 544 20.26 4.48 -0.14
CA PHE A 544 20.10 5.70 0.63
C PHE A 544 21.22 5.89 1.65
N GLU A 545 21.57 4.84 2.39
CA GLU A 545 22.70 4.88 3.32
C GLU A 545 24.01 5.16 2.57
N LYS A 546 24.19 4.59 1.39
CA LYS A 546 25.32 4.88 0.51
C LYS A 546 25.36 6.35 0.12
N PHE A 547 24.25 6.93 -0.37
CA PHE A 547 24.17 8.34 -0.72
C PHE A 547 24.51 9.26 0.45
N LYS A 548 23.99 8.94 1.63
CA LYS A 548 24.21 9.72 2.85
C LYS A 548 25.62 9.60 3.37
N ASN A 549 26.14 8.37 3.53
CA ASN A 549 27.41 8.10 4.21
C ASN A 549 28.62 8.41 3.33
N GLU A 550 28.55 8.09 2.02
CA GLU A 550 29.59 8.41 1.05
C GLU A 550 29.51 9.85 0.52
N LYS A 551 28.47 10.61 0.94
CA LYS A 551 28.22 11.99 0.52
C LYS A 551 28.24 12.15 -1.01
N ILE A 552 27.66 11.19 -1.73
CA ILE A 552 27.58 11.24 -3.20
C ILE A 552 26.91 12.55 -3.62
N PRO A 553 27.51 13.36 -4.52
CA PRO A 553 27.02 14.71 -4.82
C PRO A 553 25.65 14.76 -5.50
N ILE A 554 25.38 13.85 -6.45
CA ILE A 554 24.17 13.87 -7.26
C ILE A 554 23.44 12.52 -7.16
N MET A 555 22.15 12.58 -6.85
CA MET A 555 21.23 11.44 -6.97
C MET A 555 20.23 11.71 -8.10
N VAL A 556 20.09 10.76 -9.02
CA VAL A 556 19.06 10.77 -10.08
C VAL A 556 18.05 9.68 -9.80
N GLY A 557 16.77 10.01 -9.75
CA GLY A 557 15.79 8.97 -9.47
C GLY A 557 14.35 9.32 -9.78
N THR A 558 13.50 8.30 -9.62
CA THR A 558 12.05 8.38 -9.83
C THR A 558 11.32 8.63 -8.50
N GLN A 559 10.05 8.31 -8.40
CA GLN A 559 9.24 8.47 -7.16
C GLN A 559 9.89 7.89 -5.89
N MET A 560 10.89 7.03 -6.05
CA MET A 560 11.62 6.44 -4.93
C MET A 560 12.41 7.49 -4.12
N VAL A 561 12.91 8.54 -4.77
CA VAL A 561 13.67 9.62 -4.09
C VAL A 561 12.77 10.62 -3.35
N THR A 562 11.45 10.57 -3.56
CA THR A 562 10.51 11.51 -2.95
C THR A 562 10.14 11.16 -1.51
N LYS A 563 10.46 9.95 -1.02
CA LYS A 563 9.87 9.39 0.19
C LYS A 563 10.91 8.88 1.20
N GLY A 564 10.56 8.95 2.46
CA GLY A 564 11.10 8.17 3.57
C GLY A 564 12.28 8.77 4.34
N LEU A 565 13.22 9.51 3.76
CA LEU A 565 14.44 9.92 4.45
C LEU A 565 14.64 11.45 4.53
N ASN A 566 15.35 11.82 5.57
CA ASN A 566 15.79 13.21 5.79
C ASN A 566 17.26 13.34 5.39
N PHE A 567 17.53 14.13 4.35
CA PHE A 567 18.88 14.43 3.89
C PHE A 567 19.21 15.87 4.28
N GLU A 568 20.04 16.05 5.29
CA GLU A 568 20.38 17.36 5.81
C GLU A 568 21.24 18.19 4.84
N ASN A 569 22.03 17.52 3.99
CA ASN A 569 22.94 18.15 3.03
C ASN A 569 22.35 18.34 1.62
N VAL A 570 21.09 17.93 1.38
CA VAL A 570 20.41 18.16 0.11
C VAL A 570 19.83 19.57 0.09
N THR A 571 20.42 20.44 -0.73
CA THR A 571 20.03 21.85 -0.87
C THR A 571 19.45 22.18 -2.23
N LEU A 572 19.67 21.33 -3.26
CA LEU A 572 19.14 21.52 -4.60
C LEU A 572 18.26 20.35 -5.04
N ILE A 573 17.09 20.66 -5.58
CA ILE A 573 16.20 19.74 -6.26
C ILE A 573 16.04 20.16 -7.72
N GLY A 574 16.24 19.23 -8.66
CA GLY A 574 15.89 19.40 -10.07
C GLY A 574 14.70 18.53 -10.46
N VAL A 575 13.58 19.10 -10.86
CA VAL A 575 12.46 18.37 -11.48
C VAL A 575 12.63 18.44 -12.99
N ILE A 576 13.06 17.32 -13.60
CA ILE A 576 13.56 17.33 -14.99
C ILE A 576 12.44 17.44 -16.03
N SER A 577 11.29 16.82 -15.79
CA SER A 577 10.15 16.89 -16.71
C SER A 577 8.84 16.84 -15.93
N ALA A 578 8.28 18.01 -15.61
CA ALA A 578 6.98 18.11 -14.94
C ALA A 578 5.83 17.69 -15.90
N ASP A 579 5.99 17.88 -17.20
CA ASP A 579 4.97 17.64 -18.21
C ASP A 579 4.60 16.17 -18.38
N GLN A 580 5.53 15.25 -18.19
CA GLN A 580 5.27 13.81 -18.36
C GLN A 580 4.18 13.29 -17.43
N SER A 581 4.16 13.69 -16.18
CA SER A 581 3.15 13.30 -15.19
C SER A 581 1.83 14.04 -15.39
N LEU A 582 1.92 15.31 -15.75
CA LEU A 582 0.76 16.18 -15.93
C LEU A 582 -0.14 15.71 -17.08
N TYR A 583 0.45 15.17 -18.15
CA TYR A 583 -0.26 14.81 -19.36
C TYR A 583 -0.40 13.28 -19.55
N CYS A 584 -0.52 12.51 -18.48
CA CYS A 584 -0.70 11.05 -18.54
C CYS A 584 -2.08 10.59 -19.05
N GLY A 585 -3.04 11.49 -19.25
CA GLY A 585 -4.38 11.14 -19.75
C GLY A 585 -5.32 10.52 -18.71
N ASP A 586 -5.02 10.66 -17.42
CA ASP A 586 -5.86 10.28 -16.28
C ASP A 586 -6.41 11.55 -15.60
N TYR A 587 -7.64 11.49 -15.04
CA TYR A 587 -8.23 12.62 -14.32
C TYR A 587 -7.45 13.00 -13.05
N ARG A 588 -6.69 12.07 -12.47
CA ARG A 588 -5.81 12.29 -11.31
C ARG A 588 -4.41 12.78 -11.68
N SER A 589 -4.10 12.96 -12.97
CA SER A 589 -2.75 13.36 -13.40
C SER A 589 -2.30 14.68 -12.78
N GLY A 590 -3.23 15.65 -12.70
CA GLY A 590 -2.98 16.94 -12.05
C GLY A 590 -2.63 16.79 -10.58
N GLU A 591 -3.44 16.09 -9.84
CA GLU A 591 -3.29 15.83 -8.41
C GLU A 591 -1.97 15.10 -8.11
N ARG A 592 -1.67 14.02 -8.85
CA ARG A 592 -0.41 13.29 -8.70
C ARG A 592 0.81 14.16 -9.00
N THR A 593 0.72 14.99 -10.04
CA THR A 593 1.83 15.88 -10.43
C THR A 593 2.07 16.93 -9.36
N PHE A 594 1.02 17.57 -8.86
CA PHE A 594 1.10 18.54 -7.77
C PHE A 594 1.73 17.91 -6.52
N SER A 595 1.21 16.77 -6.09
CA SER A 595 1.70 16.06 -4.90
C SER A 595 3.18 15.66 -5.04
N LEU A 596 3.58 15.10 -6.18
CA LEU A 596 4.96 14.69 -6.43
C LEU A 596 5.92 15.88 -6.43
N ILE A 597 5.61 16.97 -7.14
CA ILE A 597 6.45 18.17 -7.19
C ILE A 597 6.61 18.75 -5.78
N THR A 598 5.51 18.93 -5.05
CA THR A 598 5.53 19.46 -3.68
C THR A 598 6.32 18.57 -2.72
N GLN A 599 6.14 17.24 -2.79
CA GLN A 599 6.88 16.30 -1.95
C GLN A 599 8.39 16.34 -2.23
N VAL A 600 8.80 16.39 -3.52
CA VAL A 600 10.21 16.43 -3.91
C VAL A 600 10.86 17.73 -3.49
N ILE A 601 10.23 18.87 -3.78
CA ILE A 601 10.71 20.20 -3.35
C ILE A 601 10.87 20.23 -1.83
N GLY A 602 9.92 19.68 -1.11
CA GLY A 602 9.95 19.58 0.35
C GLY A 602 11.11 18.74 0.93
N ARG A 603 11.93 18.08 0.07
CA ARG A 603 13.14 17.36 0.51
C ARG A 603 14.35 18.28 0.66
N SER A 604 14.41 19.40 -0.06
CA SER A 604 15.51 20.35 0.10
C SER A 604 15.36 21.22 1.35
N GLY A 605 16.48 21.66 1.89
CA GLY A 605 16.50 22.60 3.01
C GLY A 605 15.95 22.05 4.32
N ARG A 606 16.20 20.78 4.62
CA ARG A 606 15.82 20.15 5.91
C ARG A 606 16.90 20.28 6.99
N GLY A 607 18.12 20.59 6.58
CA GLY A 607 19.23 20.92 7.48
C GLY A 607 19.21 22.39 7.89
N SER A 608 20.39 22.94 8.13
CA SER A 608 20.59 24.35 8.49
C SER A 608 20.66 25.30 7.29
N LYS A 609 20.72 24.77 6.05
CA LYS A 609 20.88 25.55 4.81
C LYS A 609 19.55 25.71 4.08
N PRO A 610 19.29 26.87 3.42
CA PRO A 610 18.07 27.05 2.64
C PRO A 610 18.03 26.12 1.43
N GLY A 611 16.84 25.59 1.13
CA GLY A 611 16.60 24.73 -0.04
C GLY A 611 16.29 25.55 -1.29
N ARG A 612 16.66 24.99 -2.46
CA ARG A 612 16.34 25.52 -3.79
C ARG A 612 15.77 24.42 -4.68
N ALA A 613 14.89 24.79 -5.59
CA ALA A 613 14.35 23.84 -6.56
C ALA A 613 14.22 24.46 -7.96
N ILE A 614 14.55 23.68 -8.98
CA ILE A 614 14.38 24.06 -10.39
C ILE A 614 13.36 23.11 -11.01
N ILE A 615 12.28 23.64 -11.57
CA ILE A 615 11.26 22.88 -12.30
C ILE A 615 11.43 23.16 -13.80
N GLN A 616 11.79 22.14 -14.57
CA GLN A 616 11.89 22.22 -16.02
C GLN A 616 10.57 21.78 -16.67
N THR A 617 10.04 22.60 -17.58
CA THR A 617 8.76 22.33 -18.25
C THR A 617 8.66 22.98 -19.60
N PHE A 618 7.92 22.36 -20.54
CA PHE A 618 7.54 22.96 -21.82
C PHE A 618 6.27 23.83 -21.70
N THR A 619 5.59 23.78 -20.56
CA THR A 619 4.35 24.53 -20.30
C THR A 619 4.43 25.39 -19.04
N PRO A 620 5.37 26.38 -18.96
CA PRO A 620 5.58 27.20 -17.74
C PRO A 620 4.38 28.08 -17.38
N GLN A 621 3.44 28.25 -18.30
CA GLN A 621 2.18 28.99 -18.08
C GLN A 621 1.09 28.10 -17.46
N ASN A 622 1.33 26.81 -17.33
CA ASN A 622 0.35 25.90 -16.73
C ASN A 622 0.13 26.27 -15.27
N GLU A 623 -1.12 26.53 -14.90
CA GLU A 623 -1.52 27.00 -13.56
C GLU A 623 -1.10 26.00 -12.47
N LEU A 624 -1.27 24.69 -12.72
CA LEU A 624 -0.91 23.65 -11.78
C LEU A 624 0.59 23.67 -11.45
N ILE A 625 1.46 23.81 -12.47
CA ILE A 625 2.91 23.88 -12.24
C ILE A 625 3.28 25.12 -11.41
N ARG A 626 2.62 26.26 -11.64
CA ARG A 626 2.81 27.46 -10.85
C ARG A 626 2.37 27.30 -9.41
N LEU A 627 1.19 26.71 -9.20
CA LEU A 627 0.68 26.41 -7.86
C LEU A 627 1.57 25.40 -7.13
N ALA A 628 2.09 24.38 -7.81
CA ALA A 628 3.04 23.44 -7.24
C ALA A 628 4.39 24.10 -6.88
N ALA A 629 4.87 25.01 -7.72
CA ALA A 629 6.08 25.80 -7.44
C ALA A 629 5.90 26.73 -6.23
N ALA A 630 4.71 27.33 -6.09
CA ALA A 630 4.34 28.13 -4.92
C ALA A 630 3.98 27.28 -3.69
N GLN A 631 3.88 25.95 -3.84
CA GLN A 631 3.40 25.02 -2.82
C GLN A 631 2.01 25.41 -2.28
N ASP A 632 1.18 26.02 -3.14
CA ASP A 632 -0.17 26.50 -2.83
C ASP A 632 -1.20 25.36 -3.07
N TYR A 633 -1.41 24.54 -2.03
CA TYR A 633 -2.37 23.46 -2.10
C TYR A 633 -3.82 23.96 -2.18
N ASP A 634 -4.17 25.04 -1.52
CA ASP A 634 -5.54 25.56 -1.51
C ASP A 634 -5.96 26.11 -2.88
N GLY A 635 -5.06 26.83 -3.56
CA GLY A 635 -5.26 27.27 -4.94
C GLY A 635 -5.42 26.09 -5.89
N PHE A 636 -4.53 25.09 -5.75
CA PHE A 636 -4.61 23.85 -6.52
C PHE A 636 -5.94 23.10 -6.29
N TYR A 637 -6.34 22.91 -5.03
CA TYR A 637 -7.59 22.23 -4.68
C TYR A 637 -8.82 22.87 -5.33
N LYS A 638 -8.93 24.20 -5.27
CA LYS A 638 -10.06 24.94 -5.86
C LYS A 638 -10.11 24.77 -7.38
N THR A 639 -8.98 24.88 -8.05
CA THR A 639 -8.86 24.72 -9.51
C THR A 639 -9.22 23.30 -9.92
N GLU A 640 -8.63 22.31 -9.28
CA GLU A 640 -8.84 20.88 -9.57
C GLU A 640 -10.29 20.44 -9.27
N LEU A 641 -10.85 20.87 -8.14
CA LEU A 641 -12.23 20.57 -7.78
C LEU A 641 -13.22 21.10 -8.81
N SER A 642 -12.96 22.31 -9.34
CA SER A 642 -13.79 22.93 -10.39
C SER A 642 -13.73 22.10 -11.69
N LEU A 643 -12.54 21.62 -12.09
CA LEU A 643 -12.38 20.75 -13.24
C LEU A 643 -13.11 19.41 -13.07
N ARG A 644 -12.99 18.78 -11.89
CA ARG A 644 -13.67 17.50 -11.59
C ARG A 644 -15.18 17.63 -11.61
N ARG A 645 -15.72 18.77 -11.15
CA ARG A 645 -17.16 19.05 -11.24
C ARG A 645 -17.63 19.13 -12.69
N LEU A 646 -16.89 19.82 -13.55
CA LEU A 646 -17.20 19.91 -14.98
C LEU A 646 -17.11 18.56 -15.70
N GLN A 647 -16.13 17.73 -15.33
CA GLN A 647 -15.89 16.41 -15.92
C GLN A 647 -16.80 15.32 -15.33
N ASN A 648 -17.52 15.59 -14.26
CA ASN A 648 -18.30 14.63 -13.47
C ASN A 648 -17.45 13.42 -13.06
N THR A 649 -16.33 13.69 -12.37
CA THR A 649 -15.38 12.69 -11.84
C THR A 649 -15.33 12.77 -10.31
N PRO A 650 -14.73 11.80 -9.60
CA PRO A 650 -14.65 11.86 -8.13
C PRO A 650 -14.07 13.20 -7.62
N PRO A 651 -14.69 13.86 -6.62
CA PRO A 651 -15.70 13.34 -5.67
C PRO A 651 -17.17 13.47 -6.11
N PHE A 652 -17.47 13.93 -7.32
CA PHE A 652 -18.86 14.21 -7.79
C PHE A 652 -19.55 13.00 -8.42
N ALA A 653 -18.78 12.05 -8.92
CA ALA A 653 -19.25 10.76 -9.42
C ALA A 653 -18.19 9.68 -9.13
N ASP A 654 -18.61 8.42 -9.06
CA ASP A 654 -17.71 7.27 -9.05
C ASP A 654 -17.39 6.82 -10.48
N ILE A 655 -16.30 6.09 -10.65
CA ILE A 655 -15.92 5.44 -11.90
C ILE A 655 -15.84 3.93 -11.66
N ILE A 656 -16.75 3.17 -12.31
CA ILE A 656 -16.63 1.71 -12.36
C ILE A 656 -15.98 1.35 -13.70
N ALA A 657 -14.78 0.77 -13.67
CA ALA A 657 -14.07 0.32 -14.85
C ALA A 657 -14.21 -1.19 -15.05
N ILE A 658 -14.83 -1.61 -16.15
CA ILE A 658 -14.89 -3.03 -16.55
C ILE A 658 -13.76 -3.29 -17.53
N THR A 659 -12.79 -4.09 -17.15
CA THR A 659 -11.62 -4.42 -17.96
C THR A 659 -11.73 -5.84 -18.51
N ALA A 660 -11.53 -5.98 -19.83
CA ALA A 660 -11.41 -7.25 -20.50
C ALA A 660 -9.95 -7.50 -20.92
N THR A 661 -9.46 -8.73 -20.74
CA THR A 661 -8.10 -9.13 -21.10
C THR A 661 -8.08 -10.46 -21.84
N GLY A 662 -7.28 -10.57 -22.90
CA GLY A 662 -7.18 -11.79 -23.68
C GLY A 662 -6.00 -11.81 -24.65
N ALA A 663 -5.65 -12.98 -25.15
CA ALA A 663 -4.54 -13.14 -26.11
C ALA A 663 -4.86 -12.58 -27.52
N VAL A 664 -6.15 -12.54 -27.91
CA VAL A 664 -6.62 -12.09 -29.20
C VAL A 664 -7.30 -10.73 -29.05
N GLU A 665 -6.72 -9.69 -29.64
CA GLU A 665 -7.16 -8.30 -29.47
C GLU A 665 -8.59 -8.07 -29.94
N SER A 666 -8.95 -8.60 -31.14
CA SER A 666 -10.29 -8.46 -31.71
C SER A 666 -11.39 -9.09 -30.83
N ALA A 667 -11.08 -10.21 -30.16
CA ALA A 667 -12.01 -10.85 -29.21
C ALA A 667 -12.22 -9.99 -27.97
N VAL A 668 -11.16 -9.35 -27.46
CA VAL A 668 -11.24 -8.42 -26.28
C VAL A 668 -12.05 -7.19 -26.63
N ILE A 669 -11.81 -6.56 -27.79
CA ILE A 669 -12.56 -5.38 -28.26
C ILE A 669 -14.05 -5.73 -28.42
N LYS A 670 -14.34 -6.89 -29.08
CA LYS A 670 -15.72 -7.35 -29.25
C LYS A 670 -16.42 -7.60 -27.93
N CYS A 671 -15.76 -8.21 -26.95
CA CYS A 671 -16.29 -8.40 -25.61
C CYS A 671 -16.65 -7.05 -24.96
N CYS A 672 -15.75 -6.06 -25.00
CA CYS A 672 -16.02 -4.72 -24.48
C CYS A 672 -17.16 -4.01 -25.20
N ALA A 673 -17.26 -4.13 -26.52
CA ALA A 673 -18.36 -3.53 -27.30
C ALA A 673 -19.72 -4.15 -26.93
N ASP A 674 -19.77 -5.48 -26.77
CA ASP A 674 -20.98 -6.19 -26.33
C ASP A 674 -21.36 -5.79 -24.89
N ILE A 675 -20.38 -5.61 -23.99
CA ILE A 675 -20.60 -5.09 -22.63
C ILE A 675 -21.21 -3.68 -22.68
N CYS A 676 -20.68 -2.77 -23.50
CA CYS A 676 -21.26 -1.43 -23.72
C CYS A 676 -22.71 -1.49 -24.17
N THR A 677 -23.02 -2.37 -25.13
CA THR A 677 -24.37 -2.53 -25.69
C THR A 677 -25.34 -3.01 -24.61
N VAL A 678 -24.95 -4.03 -23.83
CA VAL A 678 -25.78 -4.57 -22.75
C VAL A 678 -26.02 -3.52 -21.67
N LEU A 679 -24.96 -2.81 -21.24
CA LEU A 679 -25.07 -1.78 -20.22
C LEU A 679 -26.00 -0.64 -20.67
N LYS A 680 -25.83 -0.13 -21.91
CA LYS A 680 -26.71 0.93 -22.47
C LYS A 680 -28.15 0.49 -22.51
N ALA A 681 -28.44 -0.74 -22.94
CA ALA A 681 -29.77 -1.27 -22.99
C ALA A 681 -30.43 -1.45 -21.60
N SER A 682 -29.63 -1.83 -20.59
CA SER A 682 -30.11 -2.11 -19.23
C SER A 682 -30.25 -0.85 -18.36
N ILE A 683 -29.40 0.17 -18.58
CA ILE A 683 -29.40 1.42 -17.81
C ILE A 683 -30.52 2.35 -18.29
N GLY A 684 -30.88 2.27 -19.58
CA GLY A 684 -31.90 3.12 -20.18
C GLY A 684 -31.50 4.59 -20.18
N ALA A 685 -32.47 5.48 -19.89
CA ALA A 685 -32.31 6.95 -19.91
C ALA A 685 -31.87 7.53 -18.54
N ARG A 686 -30.95 6.88 -17.81
CA ARG A 686 -30.41 7.46 -16.58
C ARG A 686 -29.42 8.57 -16.92
N ASP A 687 -29.77 9.83 -16.63
CA ASP A 687 -28.92 11.00 -16.90
C ASP A 687 -27.68 11.07 -16.00
N ASP A 688 -27.71 10.38 -14.84
CA ASP A 688 -26.60 10.32 -13.88
C ASP A 688 -25.53 9.27 -14.24
N VAL A 689 -25.72 8.50 -15.34
CA VAL A 689 -24.79 7.43 -15.76
C VAL A 689 -24.27 7.68 -17.16
N ARG A 690 -22.94 7.77 -17.28
CA ARG A 690 -22.25 7.93 -18.55
C ARG A 690 -21.33 6.74 -18.83
N ILE A 691 -21.53 6.05 -19.96
CA ILE A 691 -20.69 4.90 -20.39
C ILE A 691 -19.70 5.38 -21.43
N LEU A 692 -18.41 5.18 -21.18
CA LEU A 692 -17.30 5.57 -22.03
C LEU A 692 -16.51 4.32 -22.47
N GLY A 693 -16.07 4.31 -23.71
CA GLY A 693 -15.31 3.21 -24.28
C GLY A 693 -16.07 2.41 -25.34
N PRO A 694 -15.54 1.26 -25.80
CA PRO A 694 -14.32 0.62 -25.31
C PRO A 694 -13.04 1.42 -25.60
N ALA A 695 -12.12 1.45 -24.64
CA ALA A 695 -10.84 2.14 -24.76
C ALA A 695 -9.67 1.19 -24.38
N PRO A 696 -8.52 1.25 -25.05
CA PRO A 696 -7.34 0.51 -24.62
C PRO A 696 -6.80 1.09 -23.31
N LEU A 697 -6.19 0.24 -22.46
CA LEU A 697 -5.44 0.74 -21.31
C LEU A 697 -4.14 1.43 -21.74
N PRO A 698 -3.52 2.28 -20.86
CA PRO A 698 -2.24 2.94 -21.17
C PRO A 698 -1.14 1.95 -21.63
N VAL A 699 -1.05 0.79 -21.00
CA VAL A 699 -0.25 -0.34 -21.48
C VAL A 699 -1.20 -1.36 -22.08
N VAL A 700 -1.34 -1.31 -23.41
CA VAL A 700 -2.33 -2.12 -24.16
C VAL A 700 -2.09 -3.62 -24.05
N ARG A 701 -0.83 -4.05 -23.93
CA ARG A 701 -0.44 -5.46 -23.91
C ARG A 701 0.53 -5.75 -22.77
N VAL A 702 0.16 -6.66 -21.89
CA VAL A 702 0.97 -7.12 -20.75
C VAL A 702 0.96 -8.65 -20.75
N ASN A 703 2.11 -9.30 -20.59
CA ASN A 703 2.24 -10.76 -20.57
C ASN A 703 1.51 -11.44 -21.75
N ASN A 704 1.68 -10.89 -22.95
CA ASN A 704 1.03 -11.34 -24.20
C ASN A 704 -0.51 -11.29 -24.18
N ARG A 705 -1.12 -10.50 -23.29
CA ARG A 705 -2.57 -10.28 -23.25
C ARG A 705 -2.90 -8.82 -23.54
N TYR A 706 -3.81 -8.58 -24.47
CA TYR A 706 -4.39 -7.27 -24.74
C TYR A 706 -5.35 -6.86 -23.67
N ARG A 707 -5.47 -5.55 -23.41
CA ARG A 707 -6.24 -4.99 -22.31
C ARG A 707 -7.07 -3.82 -22.80
N TYR A 708 -8.40 -3.96 -22.73
CA TYR A 708 -9.37 -2.92 -23.04
C TYR A 708 -10.36 -2.74 -21.91
N ARG A 709 -10.93 -1.55 -21.80
CA ARG A 709 -11.88 -1.26 -20.72
C ARG A 709 -13.08 -0.45 -21.19
N VAL A 710 -14.16 -0.52 -20.41
CA VAL A 710 -15.35 0.29 -20.45
C VAL A 710 -15.47 1.00 -19.11
N ASN A 711 -15.55 2.33 -19.11
CA ASN A 711 -15.71 3.14 -17.91
C ASN A 711 -17.18 3.57 -17.77
N ILE A 712 -17.72 3.43 -16.57
CA ILE A 712 -19.05 3.87 -16.18
C ILE A 712 -18.88 4.97 -15.14
N CYS A 713 -19.12 6.23 -15.53
CA CYS A 713 -19.17 7.37 -14.60
C CYS A 713 -20.58 7.46 -14.04
N CYS A 714 -20.75 7.36 -12.73
CA CYS A 714 -22.05 7.16 -12.09
C CYS A 714 -22.02 7.48 -10.59
N ASN A 715 -23.20 7.57 -9.99
CA ASN A 715 -23.32 7.31 -8.55
C ASN A 715 -23.41 5.80 -8.37
N ALA A 716 -22.37 5.17 -7.78
CA ALA A 716 -22.26 3.72 -7.64
C ALA A 716 -23.27 3.17 -6.61
N ASP A 717 -24.56 3.23 -6.91
CA ASP A 717 -25.64 2.67 -6.10
C ASP A 717 -25.66 1.13 -6.13
N LYS A 718 -26.50 0.52 -5.30
CA LYS A 718 -26.60 -0.95 -5.20
C LYS A 718 -27.09 -1.57 -6.51
N GLN A 719 -28.10 -0.95 -7.17
CA GLN A 719 -28.68 -1.46 -8.40
C GLN A 719 -27.67 -1.51 -9.54
N LEU A 720 -26.84 -0.48 -9.66
CA LEU A 720 -25.81 -0.43 -10.69
C LEU A 720 -24.70 -1.47 -10.43
N ARG A 721 -24.30 -1.67 -9.16
CA ARG A 721 -23.35 -2.73 -8.83
C ARG A 721 -23.89 -4.12 -9.14
N GLU A 722 -25.15 -4.40 -8.83
CA GLU A 722 -25.83 -5.65 -9.19
C GLU A 722 -25.90 -5.86 -10.71
N LEU A 723 -26.19 -4.79 -11.48
CA LEU A 723 -26.15 -4.82 -12.94
C LEU A 723 -24.75 -5.16 -13.46
N VAL A 724 -23.71 -4.46 -12.99
CA VAL A 724 -22.31 -4.74 -13.36
C VAL A 724 -21.96 -6.18 -13.03
N SER A 725 -22.30 -6.65 -11.83
CA SER A 725 -22.11 -8.05 -11.40
C SER A 725 -22.78 -9.04 -12.36
N SER A 726 -24.04 -8.78 -12.75
CA SER A 726 -24.76 -9.64 -13.71
C SER A 726 -24.08 -9.69 -15.08
N VAL A 727 -23.51 -8.57 -15.54
CA VAL A 727 -22.74 -8.50 -16.80
C VAL A 727 -21.46 -9.32 -16.70
N LEU A 728 -20.71 -9.21 -15.60
CA LEU A 728 -19.51 -10.01 -15.36
C LEU A 728 -19.80 -11.51 -15.35
N ILE A 729 -20.86 -11.93 -14.65
CA ILE A 729 -21.32 -13.32 -14.57
C ILE A 729 -21.69 -13.83 -15.98
N ARG A 730 -22.45 -13.05 -16.75
CA ARG A 730 -22.85 -13.41 -18.12
C ARG A 730 -21.64 -13.57 -19.05
N CYS A 731 -20.66 -12.68 -18.95
CA CYS A 731 -19.40 -12.77 -19.73
C CYS A 731 -18.61 -14.03 -19.38
N ALA A 732 -18.46 -14.33 -18.09
CA ALA A 732 -17.72 -15.50 -17.63
C ALA A 732 -18.39 -16.83 -17.97
N GLY A 733 -19.74 -16.87 -17.97
CA GLY A 733 -20.54 -18.07 -18.32
C GLY A 733 -20.71 -18.30 -19.83
N SER A 734 -20.38 -17.32 -20.67
CA SER A 734 -20.59 -17.40 -22.11
C SER A 734 -19.42 -18.03 -22.85
N GLY A 735 -19.67 -19.13 -23.60
CA GLY A 735 -18.68 -19.73 -24.50
C GLY A 735 -18.18 -18.78 -25.62
N LYS A 736 -18.93 -17.69 -25.90
CA LYS A 736 -18.60 -16.67 -26.90
C LYS A 736 -17.27 -15.95 -26.63
N TYR A 737 -16.89 -15.79 -25.32
CA TYR A 737 -15.71 -15.07 -24.90
C TYR A 737 -14.60 -15.98 -24.35
N ARG A 738 -14.52 -17.20 -24.87
CA ARG A 738 -13.49 -18.16 -24.45
C ARG A 738 -12.09 -17.56 -24.62
N GLY A 739 -11.28 -17.57 -23.53
CA GLY A 739 -9.94 -16.98 -23.49
C GLY A 739 -9.89 -15.47 -23.16
N VAL A 740 -11.05 -14.80 -22.98
CA VAL A 740 -11.14 -13.45 -22.48
C VAL A 740 -11.55 -13.50 -21.00
N SER A 741 -10.80 -12.81 -20.14
CA SER A 741 -11.12 -12.62 -18.73
C SER A 741 -11.66 -11.22 -18.54
N VAL A 742 -12.74 -11.06 -17.76
CA VAL A 742 -13.37 -9.76 -17.48
C VAL A 742 -13.44 -9.57 -15.97
N PHE A 743 -13.15 -8.36 -15.52
CA PHE A 743 -13.26 -7.95 -14.12
C PHE A 743 -13.65 -6.48 -14.01
N ALA A 744 -14.19 -6.07 -12.87
CA ALA A 744 -14.52 -4.68 -12.60
C ALA A 744 -13.66 -4.12 -11.44
N ASP A 745 -13.48 -2.80 -11.45
CA ASP A 745 -12.77 -2.04 -10.42
C ASP A 745 -13.48 -0.70 -10.18
N ASN A 746 -13.59 -0.31 -8.90
CA ASN A 746 -14.15 0.97 -8.50
C ASN A 746 -13.03 2.00 -8.35
N ASN A 747 -13.19 3.17 -8.98
CA ASN A 747 -12.23 4.28 -8.92
C ASN A 747 -10.78 3.79 -9.14
N PRO A 748 -10.48 3.19 -10.32
CA PRO A 748 -9.17 2.61 -10.60
C PRO A 748 -8.07 3.68 -10.54
N SER A 749 -6.88 3.27 -10.13
CA SER A 749 -5.66 4.10 -10.14
C SER A 749 -4.77 3.68 -11.30
N ASP A 750 -5.05 4.10 -12.51
CA ASP A 750 -4.27 3.75 -13.71
C ASP A 750 -3.22 4.79 -14.09
#